data_49b7a3e15373d73d2d1036fe5980b15a
#
_entry.id   49b7a3e15373d73d2d1036fe5980b15a
#
_cell.length_a   1.000
_cell.length_b   1.000
_cell.length_c   1.000
_cell.angle_alpha   90.00
_cell.angle_beta   90.00
_cell.angle_gamma   90.00
#
_symmetry.space_group_name_H-M   'P 1'
#
loop_
_entity.id
_entity.type
_entity.pdbx_description
1 polymer ?
#
loop_
_entity_poly.entity_id
_entity_poly.type
_entity_poly.pdbx_seq_one_letter_code
_entity_poly.pdbx_strand_id
1 'polypeptide(L)'
;MSKKNLNKTTDSPKKSRSKVKPTNGKGKQNANNGKNLNGLDKKQLIDILKMMLRARTLDNKALRLLKQGKTFFHIAAEGHEAVQVAIGLQIDPKKDWLFPYYRDLGTALMAGITPEEVFLGTFAKATDPASGGRQLPVHWGMINTQLPSQSSPTGTQFLQAVGTALASKRKGIKNVSYVSSGEGTTSQGEFHEAVNWASREKLPVLFVIQNNRYAISVPVEHQTAGKDGSVAEMMSGFYTLFRRRIDGTDFFESFQKVKEAIEYIKSGKGPALIEANVVRLKSHSSSDDQRKYRTAEELQKDLEKDPIEKFVSYLKKNDVLTNEEYEKIQKEIATEIDEAADRAFKAPDPEARDVERYLFDESGLKESLDYERNEPAGEKIVMVDSINHALHEEMKRNSNMYIFGEDIADKKGGVFTATKGLSTTFGEDRVFNSPLAEASILGVANGMALAGLKPVVEIQFGDYIWPSFMQTKNETAAMRYRSNNAWSTPVVIRVAVGGYIHGGLCHSQNIESIYAHVPGLFIAYPSNAADAKGLLKTACRINDPVLFCEHKGLYRQSFSTSPEPDGNYLVPFGKAKIVKEGSDVTVVSYGVSMWDSFFSAKKLEEEFGYSVEVIDIRTIIPLDEETIFRSVKKTNKVIVIHEDTLTGGFGAEIAAKISDSCFQYLDGPIRRLAAKDVHIPYSPILENTVLPSRQQIYNGIKELIEF
;
A
#
# COMPACT_ATOMS: atom_id res chain seq x y z
N MET A 1 38.16 -52.18 11.88
CA MET A 1 38.81 -53.15 10.98
C MET A 1 38.85 -52.52 9.62
N SER A 2 40.00 -52.09 9.26
CA SER A 2 41.00 -52.44 8.26
C SER A 2 40.73 -51.74 6.91
N LYS A 3 41.41 -50.66 6.58
CA LYS A 3 42.72 -50.44 5.93
C LYS A 3 42.89 -51.11 4.56
N LYS A 4 43.13 -50.26 3.51
CA LYS A 4 44.31 -50.19 2.62
C LYS A 4 43.94 -49.39 1.36
N ASN A 5 44.52 -48.24 1.06
CA ASN A 5 45.85 -47.92 0.46
C ASN A 5 46.12 -48.59 -0.91
N LEU A 6 46.39 -47.75 -1.93
CA LEU A 6 47.63 -47.63 -2.75
C LEU A 6 47.29 -46.88 -4.05
N ASN A 7 47.78 -45.74 -4.32
CA ASN A 7 49.09 -45.26 -4.83
C ASN A 7 49.40 -45.54 -6.31
N LYS A 8 49.85 -44.41 -6.96
CA LYS A 8 50.84 -44.26 -8.06
C LYS A 8 50.26 -44.23 -9.48
N THR A 9 50.73 -43.43 -10.43
CA THR A 9 51.86 -42.47 -10.58
C THR A 9 51.74 -41.80 -11.97
N THR A 10 52.29 -40.56 -12.07
CA THR A 10 53.08 -39.97 -13.17
C THR A 10 52.48 -39.91 -14.59
N ASP A 11 52.42 -38.74 -15.28
CA ASP A 11 53.57 -38.13 -15.94
C ASP A 11 53.17 -36.74 -16.55
N SER A 12 54.10 -35.79 -16.43
CA SER A 12 54.12 -34.54 -17.17
C SER A 12 54.95 -34.72 -18.46
N PRO A 13 54.77 -33.88 -19.48
CA PRO A 13 55.95 -33.35 -20.17
C PRO A 13 56.00 -31.85 -20.30
N LYS A 14 57.21 -31.41 -20.30
CA LYS A 14 57.77 -30.05 -20.33
C LYS A 14 57.71 -29.37 -21.68
N LYS A 15 57.54 -28.03 -21.61
CA LYS A 15 58.24 -26.93 -22.35
C LYS A 15 58.20 -26.87 -23.89
N SER A 16 57.73 -25.73 -24.40
CA SER A 16 58.60 -24.93 -25.30
C SER A 16 58.29 -23.43 -25.16
N ARG A 17 59.34 -22.64 -24.83
CA ARG A 17 59.42 -21.19 -24.92
C ARG A 17 59.68 -20.80 -26.34
N SER A 18 58.87 -19.91 -26.96
CA SER A 18 59.27 -19.10 -28.11
C SER A 18 59.27 -17.64 -27.71
N LYS A 19 60.46 -17.02 -27.82
CA LYS A 19 60.71 -15.58 -27.70
C LYS A 19 60.16 -14.89 -28.93
N VAL A 20 59.24 -13.90 -28.76
CA VAL A 20 58.94 -12.89 -29.80
C VAL A 20 59.42 -11.55 -29.30
N LYS A 21 60.22 -10.88 -30.12
CA LYS A 21 60.81 -9.57 -29.90
C LYS A 21 59.73 -8.46 -29.96
N PRO A 22 59.91 -7.32 -29.24
CA PRO A 22 58.99 -6.20 -29.32
C PRO A 22 59.21 -5.42 -30.62
N THR A 23 58.13 -5.23 -31.40
CA THR A 23 58.06 -4.25 -32.48
C THR A 23 57.55 -2.91 -31.93
N ASN A 24 58.43 -1.90 -32.04
CA ASN A 24 58.06 -0.49 -31.80
C ASN A 24 57.07 -0.01 -32.85
N GLY A 25 55.76 0.01 -32.49
CA GLY A 25 54.73 0.74 -33.23
C GLY A 25 54.37 2.01 -32.49
N LYS A 26 54.85 3.16 -32.91
CA LYS A 26 54.40 4.47 -32.49
C LYS A 26 52.95 4.67 -32.97
N GLY A 27 51.94 4.23 -32.23
CA GLY A 27 50.57 4.63 -32.37
C GLY A 27 50.38 5.98 -31.67
N LYS A 28 49.91 6.95 -32.40
CA LYS A 28 49.53 8.27 -31.86
C LYS A 28 48.47 8.03 -30.76
N GLN A 29 48.84 8.22 -29.49
CA GLN A 29 47.90 8.44 -28.40
C GLN A 29 47.23 9.78 -28.65
N ASN A 30 45.93 9.73 -28.98
CA ASN A 30 45.08 10.90 -28.85
C ASN A 30 45.02 11.24 -27.36
N ALA A 31 45.71 12.31 -26.99
CA ALA A 31 45.66 12.91 -25.67
C ALA A 31 44.32 13.62 -25.50
N ASN A 32 43.31 12.86 -25.10
CA ASN A 32 42.12 13.41 -24.45
C ASN A 32 42.24 13.06 -22.95
N ASN A 33 43.23 13.64 -22.28
CA ASN A 33 43.38 13.57 -20.83
C ASN A 33 42.34 14.49 -20.18
N GLY A 34 41.05 14.04 -20.16
CA GLY A 34 40.06 14.58 -19.27
C GLY A 34 40.47 14.25 -17.83
N LYS A 35 40.66 15.23 -16.98
CA LYS A 35 40.90 15.03 -15.53
C LYS A 35 39.81 14.12 -14.97
N ASN A 36 40.19 12.97 -14.46
CA ASN A 36 39.27 12.02 -13.76
C ASN A 36 39.27 12.41 -12.29
N LEU A 37 38.12 12.90 -11.79
CA LEU A 37 37.93 13.29 -10.39
C LEU A 37 37.02 12.26 -9.70
N ASN A 38 37.56 11.56 -8.74
CA ASN A 38 36.83 10.52 -7.98
C ASN A 38 36.17 9.43 -8.86
N GLY A 39 36.82 9.11 -10.02
CA GLY A 39 36.30 8.09 -10.94
C GLY A 39 35.35 8.62 -12.02
N LEU A 40 35.07 9.93 -12.05
CA LEU A 40 34.16 10.59 -13.00
C LEU A 40 34.93 11.47 -13.97
N ASP A 41 34.62 11.42 -15.27
CA ASP A 41 35.17 12.27 -16.29
C ASP A 41 34.48 13.65 -16.35
N LYS A 42 35.09 14.60 -17.15
CA LYS A 42 34.53 15.96 -17.29
C LYS A 42 33.07 15.96 -17.75
N LYS A 43 32.70 15.08 -18.69
CA LYS A 43 31.35 15.02 -19.23
C LYS A 43 30.36 14.60 -18.14
N GLN A 44 30.66 13.54 -17.41
CA GLN A 44 29.84 13.04 -16.29
C GLN A 44 29.67 14.12 -15.22
N LEU A 45 30.71 14.83 -14.85
CA LEU A 45 30.66 15.91 -13.87
C LEU A 45 29.78 17.09 -14.33
N ILE A 46 29.84 17.45 -15.60
CA ILE A 46 28.96 18.48 -16.18
C ILE A 46 27.49 18.00 -16.25
N ASP A 47 27.25 16.74 -16.61
CA ASP A 47 25.89 16.17 -16.62
C ASP A 47 25.27 16.13 -15.21
N ILE A 48 26.07 15.83 -14.19
CA ILE A 48 25.66 15.90 -12.77
C ILE A 48 25.28 17.34 -12.41
N LEU A 49 26.12 18.32 -12.71
CA LEU A 49 25.82 19.73 -12.47
C LEU A 49 24.51 20.15 -13.15
N LYS A 50 24.35 19.78 -14.44
CA LYS A 50 23.10 20.06 -15.17
C LYS A 50 21.87 19.48 -14.48
N MET A 51 21.95 18.29 -13.94
CA MET A 51 20.83 17.66 -13.24
C MET A 51 20.48 18.40 -11.93
N MET A 52 21.50 18.76 -11.14
CA MET A 52 21.29 19.56 -9.92
C MET A 52 20.65 20.92 -10.26
N LEU A 53 21.14 21.58 -11.31
CA LEU A 53 20.60 22.87 -11.79
C LEU A 53 19.17 22.74 -12.34
N ARG A 54 18.83 21.63 -13.02
CA ARG A 54 17.45 21.37 -13.46
C ARG A 54 16.50 21.30 -12.29
N ALA A 55 16.82 20.52 -11.24
CA ALA A 55 16.00 20.43 -10.05
C ALA A 55 15.77 21.82 -9.42
N ARG A 56 16.83 22.58 -9.20
CA ARG A 56 16.77 23.94 -8.65
C ARG A 56 15.94 24.89 -9.52
N THR A 57 16.12 24.85 -10.84
CA THR A 57 15.43 25.75 -11.77
C THR A 57 13.96 25.41 -11.88
N LEU A 58 13.59 24.11 -11.82
CA LEU A 58 12.21 23.64 -11.74
C LEU A 58 11.51 24.19 -10.50
N ASP A 59 12.10 24.03 -9.31
CA ASP A 59 11.53 24.55 -8.06
C ASP A 59 11.29 26.06 -8.16
N ASN A 60 12.28 26.80 -8.63
CA ASN A 60 12.18 28.25 -8.80
C ASN A 60 11.09 28.66 -9.80
N LYS A 61 10.91 27.90 -10.90
CA LYS A 61 9.84 28.15 -11.88
C LYS A 61 8.48 27.84 -11.27
N ALA A 62 8.31 26.69 -10.58
CA ALA A 62 7.07 26.30 -9.92
C ALA A 62 6.64 27.34 -8.85
N LEU A 63 7.57 27.81 -8.02
CA LEU A 63 7.32 28.87 -7.06
C LEU A 63 6.93 30.22 -7.70
N ARG A 64 7.50 30.57 -8.87
CA ARG A 64 7.07 31.75 -9.63
C ARG A 64 5.66 31.60 -10.18
N LEU A 65 5.32 30.44 -10.74
CA LEU A 65 3.98 30.14 -11.24
C LEU A 65 2.93 30.19 -10.12
N LEU A 66 3.27 29.68 -8.93
CA LEU A 66 2.43 29.76 -7.76
C LEU A 66 2.14 31.24 -7.36
N LYS A 67 3.19 32.09 -7.29
CA LYS A 67 3.04 33.52 -7.00
C LYS A 67 2.21 34.26 -8.05
N GLN A 68 2.13 33.75 -9.28
CA GLN A 68 1.29 34.25 -10.35
C GLN A 68 -0.17 33.72 -10.28
N GLY A 69 -0.51 32.87 -9.30
CA GLY A 69 -1.82 32.22 -9.17
C GLY A 69 -2.13 31.18 -10.24
N LYS A 70 -1.13 30.67 -10.95
CA LYS A 70 -1.29 29.66 -12.00
C LYS A 70 -1.26 28.24 -11.49
N THR A 71 -0.82 28.02 -10.26
CA THR A 71 -0.75 26.73 -9.55
C THR A 71 -1.15 26.92 -8.11
N PHE A 72 -1.41 25.84 -7.36
CA PHE A 72 -2.03 25.91 -6.04
C PHE A 72 -1.09 25.50 -4.91
N PHE A 73 -0.05 24.71 -5.21
CA PHE A 73 0.82 24.13 -4.20
C PHE A 73 2.19 23.75 -4.78
N HIS A 74 3.24 23.88 -3.96
CA HIS A 74 4.58 23.37 -4.28
C HIS A 74 5.40 23.11 -3.01
N ILE A 75 6.29 22.10 -3.07
CA ILE A 75 7.31 21.79 -2.06
C ILE A 75 8.67 21.77 -2.77
N ALA A 76 9.56 22.68 -2.42
CA ALA A 76 10.88 22.77 -3.05
C ALA A 76 11.88 21.75 -2.47
N ALA A 77 12.74 21.20 -3.31
CA ALA A 77 13.83 20.29 -2.94
C ALA A 77 15.16 21.03 -2.71
N GLU A 78 15.18 22.36 -2.82
CA GLU A 78 16.41 23.17 -2.75
C GLU A 78 17.24 22.89 -1.49
N GLY A 79 18.50 22.50 -1.72
CA GLY A 79 19.46 22.11 -0.68
C GLY A 79 19.67 20.60 -0.54
N HIS A 80 18.92 19.78 -1.30
CA HIS A 80 18.99 18.33 -1.27
C HIS A 80 19.59 17.71 -2.55
N GLU A 81 19.91 18.52 -3.57
CA GLU A 81 20.20 18.08 -4.93
C GLU A 81 21.42 17.16 -5.01
N ALA A 82 22.47 17.40 -4.20
CA ALA A 82 23.72 16.62 -4.28
C ALA A 82 23.51 15.14 -3.94
N VAL A 83 22.88 14.84 -2.79
CA VAL A 83 22.61 13.45 -2.41
C VAL A 83 21.59 12.78 -3.34
N GLN A 84 20.59 13.52 -3.82
CA GLN A 84 19.55 12.99 -4.70
C GLN A 84 20.13 12.56 -6.05
N VAL A 85 20.96 13.37 -6.66
CA VAL A 85 21.63 13.04 -7.92
C VAL A 85 22.66 11.93 -7.72
N ALA A 86 23.38 11.91 -6.59
CA ALA A 86 24.31 10.83 -6.24
C ALA A 86 23.61 9.46 -6.11
N ILE A 87 22.41 9.42 -5.54
CA ILE A 87 21.56 8.24 -5.46
C ILE A 87 21.10 7.81 -6.85
N GLY A 88 20.52 8.74 -7.60
CA GLY A 88 19.94 8.45 -8.92
C GLY A 88 20.94 7.90 -9.93
N LEU A 89 22.24 8.24 -9.81
CA LEU A 89 23.31 7.65 -10.63
C LEU A 89 23.55 6.15 -10.36
N GLN A 90 23.05 5.61 -9.27
CA GLN A 90 23.37 4.26 -8.82
C GLN A 90 22.17 3.32 -8.76
N ILE A 91 20.97 3.84 -9.02
CA ILE A 91 19.71 3.12 -9.08
C ILE A 91 19.28 2.99 -10.54
N ASP A 92 18.90 1.78 -10.96
CA ASP A 92 18.31 1.52 -12.27
C ASP A 92 16.78 1.52 -12.17
N PRO A 93 16.08 2.58 -12.61
CA PRO A 93 14.64 2.71 -12.45
C PRO A 93 13.81 1.67 -13.23
N LYS A 94 14.45 0.89 -14.12
CA LYS A 94 13.83 -0.23 -14.85
C LYS A 94 13.92 -1.57 -14.09
N LYS A 95 14.74 -1.62 -13.05
CA LYS A 95 14.98 -2.86 -12.27
C LYS A 95 14.73 -2.67 -10.78
N ASP A 96 15.18 -1.54 -10.25
CA ASP A 96 15.09 -1.23 -8.84
C ASP A 96 13.76 -0.55 -8.53
N TRP A 97 13.14 -0.86 -7.39
CA TRP A 97 11.93 -0.21 -6.93
C TRP A 97 12.25 1.13 -6.29
N LEU A 98 11.45 2.16 -6.59
CA LEU A 98 11.66 3.52 -6.10
C LEU A 98 10.42 4.01 -5.35
N PHE A 99 10.63 4.40 -4.09
CA PHE A 99 9.63 5.03 -3.22
C PHE A 99 10.16 6.38 -2.72
N PRO A 100 10.33 7.37 -3.61
CA PRO A 100 10.80 8.70 -3.26
C PRO A 100 9.71 9.48 -2.52
N TYR A 101 10.10 10.30 -1.51
CA TYR A 101 9.15 11.22 -0.91
C TYR A 101 9.03 12.52 -1.74
N TYR A 102 8.10 13.39 -1.37
CA TYR A 102 7.75 14.59 -2.13
C TYR A 102 8.95 15.52 -2.45
N ARG A 103 9.98 15.56 -1.60
CA ARG A 103 11.14 16.44 -1.79
C ARG A 103 12.22 15.82 -2.68
N ASP A 104 12.07 14.62 -3.17
CA ASP A 104 13.06 13.88 -3.97
C ASP A 104 13.07 14.25 -5.46
N LEU A 105 12.95 15.53 -5.77
CA LEU A 105 12.92 15.99 -7.18
C LEU A 105 14.16 15.56 -7.98
N GLY A 106 15.35 15.67 -7.40
CA GLY A 106 16.59 15.25 -8.08
C GLY A 106 16.60 13.75 -8.38
N THR A 107 16.16 12.91 -7.43
CA THR A 107 16.04 11.45 -7.64
C THR A 107 14.96 11.13 -8.69
N ALA A 108 13.84 11.84 -8.68
CA ALA A 108 12.76 11.67 -9.65
C ALA A 108 13.20 12.00 -11.08
N LEU A 109 13.93 13.10 -11.26
CA LEU A 109 14.53 13.46 -12.56
C LEU A 109 15.54 12.41 -13.04
N MET A 110 16.37 11.91 -12.12
CA MET A 110 17.34 10.83 -12.43
C MET A 110 16.64 9.52 -12.77
N ALA A 111 15.44 9.25 -12.23
CA ALA A 111 14.62 8.10 -12.59
C ALA A 111 13.97 8.23 -13.98
N GLY A 112 14.06 9.41 -14.60
CA GLY A 112 13.59 9.67 -15.95
C GLY A 112 12.33 10.52 -16.07
N ILE A 113 11.79 11.04 -14.95
CA ILE A 113 10.71 12.03 -14.99
C ILE A 113 11.26 13.30 -15.66
N THR A 114 10.57 13.77 -16.68
CA THR A 114 10.96 14.96 -17.45
C THR A 114 10.49 16.26 -16.79
N PRO A 115 11.11 17.41 -17.07
CA PRO A 115 10.61 18.71 -16.62
C PRO A 115 9.16 18.98 -17.01
N GLU A 116 8.75 18.55 -18.21
CA GLU A 116 7.37 18.69 -18.68
C GLU A 116 6.40 17.89 -17.81
N GLU A 117 6.71 16.62 -17.48
CA GLU A 117 5.90 15.77 -16.62
C GLU A 117 5.77 16.33 -15.19
N VAL A 118 6.83 16.94 -14.64
CA VAL A 118 6.75 17.68 -13.38
C VAL A 118 5.73 18.82 -13.46
N PHE A 119 5.71 19.58 -14.56
CA PHE A 119 4.75 20.67 -14.74
C PHE A 119 3.35 20.17 -15.10
N LEU A 120 3.17 19.03 -15.76
CA LEU A 120 1.85 18.41 -15.94
C LEU A 120 1.19 18.14 -14.58
N GLY A 121 1.94 17.56 -13.62
CA GLY A 121 1.46 17.39 -12.24
C GLY A 121 1.24 18.74 -11.53
N THR A 122 2.14 19.70 -11.72
CA THR A 122 2.02 21.04 -11.11
C THR A 122 0.78 21.80 -11.58
N PHE A 123 0.37 21.63 -12.85
CA PHE A 123 -0.85 22.22 -13.43
C PHE A 123 -2.06 21.29 -13.33
N ALA A 124 -1.95 20.14 -12.69
CA ALA A 124 -3.01 19.13 -12.54
C ALA A 124 -3.64 18.68 -13.88
N LYS A 125 -2.82 18.44 -14.89
CA LYS A 125 -3.28 18.09 -16.25
C LYS A 125 -3.70 16.62 -16.38
N ALA A 126 -4.63 16.34 -17.31
CA ALA A 126 -5.12 14.99 -17.60
C ALA A 126 -3.99 14.01 -17.99
N THR A 127 -2.93 14.52 -18.63
CA THR A 127 -1.78 13.75 -19.11
C THR A 127 -0.65 13.65 -18.09
N ASP A 128 -0.85 14.10 -16.83
CA ASP A 128 0.10 13.87 -15.75
C ASP A 128 0.30 12.36 -15.53
N PRO A 129 1.53 11.83 -15.72
CA PRO A 129 1.79 10.38 -15.64
C PRO A 129 1.68 9.82 -14.22
N ALA A 130 1.79 10.69 -13.20
CA ALA A 130 1.71 10.28 -11.81
C ALA A 130 0.28 10.09 -11.34
N SER A 131 -0.67 10.95 -11.79
CA SER A 131 -2.01 10.96 -11.20
C SER A 131 -3.15 11.37 -12.15
N GLY A 132 -2.85 11.92 -13.31
CA GLY A 132 -3.89 12.50 -14.18
C GLY A 132 -4.65 13.65 -13.50
N GLY A 133 -3.96 14.43 -12.66
CA GLY A 133 -4.54 15.55 -11.92
C GLY A 133 -5.26 15.19 -10.61
N ARG A 134 -5.18 13.93 -10.13
CA ARG A 134 -5.86 13.45 -8.90
C ARG A 134 -5.06 13.68 -7.61
N GLN A 135 -3.74 13.86 -7.72
CA GLN A 135 -2.85 14.06 -6.57
C GLN A 135 -2.30 15.48 -6.54
N LEU A 136 -1.81 15.89 -5.36
CA LEU A 136 -0.96 17.06 -5.24
C LEU A 136 0.32 16.91 -6.08
N PRO A 137 0.89 18.01 -6.63
CA PRO A 137 2.18 17.95 -7.32
C PRO A 137 3.27 17.39 -6.39
N VAL A 138 4.39 16.98 -6.99
CA VAL A 138 5.57 16.37 -6.35
C VAL A 138 5.30 15.03 -5.64
N HIS A 139 4.22 14.34 -6.00
CA HIS A 139 3.96 12.96 -5.61
C HIS A 139 4.26 12.05 -6.81
N TRP A 140 5.52 11.64 -6.90
CA TRP A 140 6.12 10.98 -8.06
C TRP A 140 5.45 9.66 -8.40
N GLY A 141 5.30 9.37 -9.68
CA GLY A 141 4.79 8.12 -10.21
C GLY A 141 5.09 8.00 -11.70
N MET A 142 5.45 6.80 -12.16
CA MET A 142 5.73 6.55 -13.57
C MET A 142 5.51 5.08 -13.93
N ILE A 143 4.63 4.80 -14.88
CA ILE A 143 4.20 3.43 -15.24
C ILE A 143 5.31 2.60 -15.89
N ASN A 144 6.21 3.21 -16.66
CA ASN A 144 7.25 2.51 -17.42
C ASN A 144 8.54 2.24 -16.63
N THR A 145 8.50 2.45 -15.32
CA THR A 145 9.57 2.22 -14.35
C THR A 145 9.02 1.50 -13.13
N GLN A 146 9.85 1.17 -12.16
CA GLN A 146 9.42 0.59 -10.89
C GLN A 146 9.14 1.71 -9.86
N LEU A 147 8.35 2.73 -10.26
CA LEU A 147 8.04 3.91 -9.46
C LEU A 147 6.50 4.07 -9.36
N PRO A 148 5.85 3.40 -8.38
CA PRO A 148 4.41 3.57 -8.16
C PRO A 148 4.09 4.96 -7.60
N SER A 149 2.90 5.48 -7.94
CA SER A 149 2.46 6.80 -7.50
C SER A 149 2.45 6.92 -5.97
N GLN A 150 3.23 7.86 -5.45
CA GLN A 150 3.38 8.06 -4.02
C GLN A 150 2.17 8.78 -3.41
N SER A 151 1.99 8.65 -2.09
CA SER A 151 0.96 9.33 -1.32
C SER A 151 1.54 10.44 -0.43
N SER A 152 0.67 11.28 0.12
CA SER A 152 1.06 12.36 1.04
C SER A 152 1.33 11.92 2.49
N PRO A 153 0.62 10.93 3.06
CA PRO A 153 0.93 10.46 4.40
C PRO A 153 2.36 9.95 4.50
N THR A 154 3.14 10.57 5.37
CA THR A 154 4.56 10.26 5.51
C THR A 154 4.75 8.96 6.29
N GLY A 155 5.63 8.08 5.80
CA GLY A 155 5.99 6.82 6.47
C GLY A 155 5.42 5.58 5.80
N THR A 156 4.28 5.66 5.15
CA THR A 156 3.60 4.51 4.52
C THR A 156 4.46 3.81 3.47
N GLN A 157 5.27 4.56 2.73
CA GLN A 157 6.15 4.05 1.67
C GLN A 157 7.26 3.12 2.17
N PHE A 158 7.67 3.21 3.43
CA PHE A 158 8.72 2.35 3.99
C PHE A 158 8.32 0.87 3.95
N LEU A 159 7.09 0.57 4.34
CA LEU A 159 6.57 -0.79 4.35
C LEU A 159 6.33 -1.33 2.92
N GLN A 160 5.92 -0.47 1.98
CA GLN A 160 5.79 -0.84 0.58
C GLN A 160 7.14 -1.23 -0.03
N ALA A 161 8.21 -0.48 0.27
CA ALA A 161 9.57 -0.82 -0.16
C ALA A 161 10.03 -2.17 0.40
N VAL A 162 9.71 -2.46 1.66
CA VAL A 162 9.96 -3.78 2.27
C VAL A 162 9.18 -4.87 1.53
N GLY A 163 7.93 -4.63 1.17
CA GLY A 163 7.09 -5.57 0.43
C GLY A 163 7.63 -5.89 -0.97
N THR A 164 8.08 -4.87 -1.73
CA THR A 164 8.70 -5.10 -3.05
C THR A 164 10.04 -5.82 -2.93
N ALA A 165 10.83 -5.53 -1.91
CA ALA A 165 12.09 -6.22 -1.63
C ALA A 165 11.86 -7.68 -1.24
N LEU A 166 10.83 -7.97 -0.43
CA LEU A 166 10.42 -9.32 -0.08
C LEU A 166 9.94 -10.10 -1.31
N ALA A 167 9.10 -9.49 -2.14
CA ALA A 167 8.65 -10.09 -3.39
C ALA A 167 9.83 -10.42 -4.32
N SER A 168 10.77 -9.51 -4.45
CA SER A 168 11.97 -9.70 -5.26
C SER A 168 12.83 -10.85 -4.73
N LYS A 169 13.05 -10.92 -3.42
CA LYS A 169 13.75 -12.02 -2.76
C LYS A 169 13.06 -13.36 -3.02
N ARG A 170 11.73 -13.44 -2.86
CA ARG A 170 10.94 -14.67 -3.10
C ARG A 170 10.97 -15.12 -4.57
N LYS A 171 11.02 -14.16 -5.51
CA LYS A 171 11.16 -14.45 -6.95
C LYS A 171 12.60 -14.66 -7.40
N GLY A 172 13.60 -14.54 -6.54
CA GLY A 172 15.02 -14.64 -6.89
C GLY A 172 15.53 -13.47 -7.76
N ILE A 173 14.83 -12.33 -7.77
CA ILE A 173 15.21 -11.14 -8.54
C ILE A 173 16.23 -10.35 -7.74
N LYS A 174 17.36 -10.02 -8.37
CA LYS A 174 18.43 -9.21 -7.78
C LYS A 174 18.25 -7.73 -8.12
N ASN A 175 17.53 -7.03 -7.28
CA ASN A 175 17.32 -5.58 -7.36
C ASN A 175 17.37 -4.97 -5.96
N VAL A 176 17.28 -3.63 -5.89
CA VAL A 176 17.20 -2.86 -4.66
C VAL A 176 15.85 -2.17 -4.61
N SER A 177 15.26 -2.09 -3.42
CA SER A 177 14.12 -1.23 -3.16
C SER A 177 14.62 0.03 -2.45
N TYR A 178 14.63 1.14 -3.16
CA TYR A 178 14.96 2.46 -2.63
C TYR A 178 13.75 3.09 -1.97
N VAL A 179 13.93 3.65 -0.79
CA VAL A 179 12.91 4.45 -0.12
C VAL A 179 13.54 5.62 0.61
N SER A 180 12.94 6.79 0.49
CA SER A 180 13.42 7.99 1.15
C SER A 180 12.35 8.71 1.95
N SER A 181 12.81 9.52 2.90
CA SER A 181 11.98 10.48 3.63
C SER A 181 12.85 11.52 4.34
N GLY A 182 12.19 12.52 4.96
CA GLY A 182 12.83 13.40 5.95
C GLY A 182 12.96 12.73 7.32
N GLU A 183 13.76 13.31 8.20
CA GLU A 183 13.99 12.80 9.57
C GLU A 183 12.71 12.81 10.43
N GLY A 184 11.81 13.77 10.23
CA GLY A 184 10.56 13.84 10.98
C GLY A 184 9.65 12.63 10.78
N THR A 185 9.68 12.04 9.60
CA THR A 185 8.91 10.84 9.25
C THR A 185 9.37 9.62 10.05
N THR A 186 10.62 9.58 10.50
CA THR A 186 11.15 8.42 11.25
C THR A 186 10.53 8.26 12.64
N SER A 187 9.71 9.22 13.08
CA SER A 187 8.89 9.09 14.29
C SER A 187 7.64 8.22 14.08
N GLN A 188 7.27 7.90 12.81
CA GLN A 188 6.16 6.99 12.53
C GLN A 188 6.53 5.53 12.86
N GLY A 189 5.59 4.78 13.44
CA GLY A 189 5.78 3.37 13.77
C GLY A 189 6.19 2.53 12.55
N GLU A 190 5.60 2.81 11.40
CA GLU A 190 5.85 2.13 10.12
C GLU A 190 7.34 2.16 9.70
N PHE A 191 8.08 3.22 10.03
CA PHE A 191 9.53 3.25 9.80
C PHE A 191 10.27 2.19 10.64
N HIS A 192 9.97 2.11 11.93
CA HIS A 192 10.58 1.14 12.85
C HIS A 192 10.21 -0.30 12.48
N GLU A 193 8.95 -0.53 12.13
CA GLU A 193 8.46 -1.82 11.65
C GLU A 193 9.14 -2.24 10.34
N ALA A 194 9.30 -1.32 9.39
CA ALA A 194 9.98 -1.55 8.11
C ALA A 194 11.45 -1.92 8.32
N VAL A 195 12.18 -1.18 9.17
CA VAL A 195 13.59 -1.48 9.49
C VAL A 195 13.70 -2.83 10.18
N ASN A 196 12.79 -3.15 11.10
CA ASN A 196 12.77 -4.45 11.80
C ASN A 196 12.56 -5.60 10.80
N TRP A 197 11.53 -5.51 9.94
CA TRP A 197 11.23 -6.57 8.97
C TRP A 197 12.37 -6.74 7.96
N ALA A 198 12.85 -5.64 7.38
CA ALA A 198 13.94 -5.67 6.42
C ALA A 198 15.24 -6.26 7.02
N SER A 199 15.56 -5.91 8.29
CA SER A 199 16.74 -6.41 8.99
C SER A 199 16.62 -7.90 9.32
N ARG A 200 15.48 -8.35 9.81
CA ARG A 200 15.20 -9.77 10.13
C ARG A 200 15.33 -10.65 8.90
N GLU A 201 14.74 -10.23 7.80
CA GLU A 201 14.75 -10.98 6.53
C GLU A 201 15.99 -10.69 5.67
N LYS A 202 16.88 -9.77 6.06
CA LYS A 202 18.01 -9.31 5.25
C LYS A 202 17.59 -8.89 3.84
N LEU A 203 16.55 -8.05 3.77
CA LEU A 203 15.97 -7.62 2.49
C LEU A 203 16.83 -6.56 1.80
N PRO A 204 16.83 -6.50 0.48
CA PRO A 204 17.60 -5.54 -0.31
C PRO A 204 16.93 -4.15 -0.32
N VAL A 205 16.82 -3.49 0.84
CA VAL A 205 16.22 -2.16 1.00
C VAL A 205 17.31 -1.12 1.28
N LEU A 206 17.28 -0.02 0.52
CA LEU A 206 18.08 1.17 0.78
C LEU A 206 17.17 2.26 1.38
N PHE A 207 17.26 2.46 2.68
CA PHE A 207 16.61 3.57 3.38
C PHE A 207 17.49 4.82 3.29
N VAL A 208 16.95 5.94 2.81
CA VAL A 208 17.63 7.23 2.77
C VAL A 208 16.84 8.26 3.55
N ILE A 209 17.42 8.76 4.62
CA ILE A 209 16.84 9.80 5.45
C ILE A 209 17.56 11.11 5.17
N GLN A 210 16.87 12.06 4.55
CA GLN A 210 17.39 13.38 4.23
C GLN A 210 17.11 14.32 5.41
N ASN A 211 18.03 14.33 6.36
CA ASN A 211 17.92 15.08 7.61
C ASN A 211 18.28 16.55 7.39
N ASN A 212 17.26 17.39 7.27
CA ASN A 212 17.37 18.85 7.20
C ASN A 212 17.12 19.55 8.53
N ARG A 213 17.04 18.79 9.62
CA ARG A 213 16.89 19.18 11.02
C ARG A 213 15.51 19.75 11.41
N TYR A 214 14.52 19.75 10.50
CA TYR A 214 13.21 20.28 10.79
C TYR A 214 12.07 19.47 10.16
N ALA A 215 11.18 18.92 10.97
CA ALA A 215 9.88 18.44 10.52
C ALA A 215 8.89 19.61 10.52
N ILE A 216 8.72 20.25 9.37
CA ILE A 216 8.03 21.55 9.23
C ILE A 216 8.73 22.59 10.12
N SER A 217 8.23 22.81 11.34
CA SER A 217 8.73 23.78 12.32
C SER A 217 9.37 23.13 13.56
N VAL A 218 9.28 21.82 13.71
CA VAL A 218 9.77 21.09 14.89
C VAL A 218 11.23 20.68 14.66
N PRO A 219 12.16 21.14 15.50
CA PRO A 219 13.57 20.73 15.41
C PRO A 219 13.76 19.23 15.63
N VAL A 220 14.77 18.66 15.00
CA VAL A 220 15.07 17.22 15.05
C VAL A 220 15.32 16.72 16.48
N GLU A 221 15.85 17.55 17.34
CA GLU A 221 16.11 17.25 18.75
C GLU A 221 14.86 16.93 19.57
N HIS A 222 13.69 17.41 19.09
CA HIS A 222 12.38 17.10 19.68
C HIS A 222 11.71 15.87 19.09
N GLN A 223 12.33 15.23 18.08
CA GLN A 223 11.73 14.11 17.35
C GLN A 223 12.57 12.84 17.38
N THR A 224 13.92 12.97 17.39
CA THR A 224 14.82 11.84 17.18
C THR A 224 15.66 11.61 18.42
N ALA A 225 15.54 10.42 19.02
CA ALA A 225 16.25 10.04 20.25
C ALA A 225 17.75 9.73 20.05
N GLY A 226 18.22 9.66 18.80
CA GLY A 226 19.64 9.44 18.50
C GLY A 226 20.49 10.63 18.91
N LYS A 227 21.76 10.39 19.24
CA LYS A 227 22.70 11.45 19.60
C LYS A 227 22.75 12.53 18.51
N ASP A 228 22.66 13.78 18.89
CA ASP A 228 22.63 14.95 18.01
C ASP A 228 21.48 14.89 16.95
N GLY A 229 20.35 14.25 17.31
CA GLY A 229 19.22 14.06 16.41
C GLY A 229 19.50 13.10 15.25
N SER A 230 20.44 12.17 15.40
CA SER A 230 20.79 11.21 14.35
C SER A 230 19.87 10.00 14.31
N VAL A 231 19.21 9.80 13.17
CA VAL A 231 18.41 8.61 12.89
C VAL A 231 19.29 7.36 12.78
N ALA A 232 20.47 7.46 12.19
CA ALA A 232 21.42 6.34 12.08
C ALA A 232 21.88 5.83 13.45
N GLU A 233 22.07 6.73 14.43
CA GLU A 233 22.38 6.35 15.80
C GLU A 233 21.16 5.78 16.52
N MET A 234 19.98 6.31 16.33
CA MET A 234 18.73 5.76 16.86
C MET A 234 18.53 4.31 16.42
N MET A 235 18.89 3.96 15.19
CA MET A 235 18.77 2.60 14.63
C MET A 235 19.97 1.68 14.95
N SER A 236 20.79 1.99 15.95
CA SER A 236 22.03 1.24 16.26
C SER A 236 21.81 -0.21 16.71
N GLY A 237 20.62 -0.55 17.22
CA GLY A 237 20.29 -1.90 17.67
C GLY A 237 20.08 -2.94 16.55
N PHE A 238 19.94 -2.52 15.30
CA PHE A 238 19.73 -3.45 14.16
C PHE A 238 21.07 -3.87 13.56
N TYR A 239 21.68 -4.96 14.04
CA TYR A 239 23.04 -5.39 13.67
C TYR A 239 23.22 -5.82 12.20
N THR A 240 22.15 -6.17 11.48
CA THR A 240 22.19 -6.45 10.04
C THR A 240 22.00 -5.20 9.18
N LEU A 241 21.68 -4.05 9.78
CA LEU A 241 21.50 -2.79 9.10
C LEU A 241 22.84 -2.08 8.92
N PHE A 242 23.28 -1.93 7.67
CA PHE A 242 24.38 -1.03 7.36
C PHE A 242 23.97 0.41 7.61
N ARG A 243 24.75 1.21 8.34
CA ARG A 243 24.39 2.59 8.68
C ARG A 243 25.53 3.55 8.38
N ARG A 244 25.21 4.68 7.77
CA ARG A 244 26.13 5.80 7.58
C ARG A 244 25.41 7.12 7.78
N ARG A 245 26.07 8.05 8.47
CA ARG A 245 25.72 9.46 8.52
C ARG A 245 26.72 10.21 7.63
N ILE A 246 26.24 11.04 6.72
CA ILE A 246 27.03 11.70 5.68
C ILE A 246 26.71 13.19 5.57
N ASP A 247 27.61 14.00 5.00
CA ASP A 247 27.28 15.34 4.50
C ASP A 247 26.55 15.20 3.16
N GLY A 248 25.20 15.25 3.20
CA GLY A 248 24.35 15.16 1.99
C GLY A 248 24.44 16.37 1.06
N THR A 249 25.13 17.45 1.46
CA THR A 249 25.44 18.60 0.61
C THR A 249 26.74 18.42 -0.17
N ASP A 250 27.54 17.39 0.15
CA ASP A 250 28.72 16.98 -0.62
C ASP A 250 28.36 15.83 -1.58
N PHE A 251 28.44 16.12 -2.88
CA PHE A 251 28.14 15.13 -3.92
C PHE A 251 29.08 13.91 -3.87
N PHE A 252 30.37 14.12 -3.67
CA PHE A 252 31.35 13.02 -3.75
C PHE A 252 31.27 12.10 -2.55
N GLU A 253 31.10 12.65 -1.34
CA GLU A 253 30.82 11.84 -0.16
C GLU A 253 29.53 11.04 -0.33
N SER A 254 28.46 11.69 -0.77
CA SER A 254 27.17 11.07 -1.04
C SER A 254 27.30 9.92 -2.05
N PHE A 255 27.96 10.17 -3.18
CA PHE A 255 28.15 9.15 -4.23
C PHE A 255 28.91 7.93 -3.72
N GLN A 256 30.02 8.15 -2.99
CA GLN A 256 30.83 7.05 -2.45
C GLN A 256 30.06 6.23 -1.40
N LYS A 257 29.38 6.90 -0.47
CA LYS A 257 28.72 6.19 0.65
C LYS A 257 27.45 5.49 0.23
N VAL A 258 26.69 6.02 -0.73
CA VAL A 258 25.56 5.32 -1.35
C VAL A 258 26.06 4.09 -2.11
N LYS A 259 27.20 4.17 -2.81
CA LYS A 259 27.82 3.01 -3.45
C LYS A 259 28.17 1.92 -2.45
N GLU A 260 28.84 2.26 -1.34
CA GLU A 260 29.16 1.32 -0.26
C GLU A 260 27.88 0.62 0.29
N ALA A 261 26.79 1.39 0.47
CA ALA A 261 25.53 0.87 0.95
C ALA A 261 24.88 -0.11 -0.04
N ILE A 262 24.86 0.22 -1.33
CA ILE A 262 24.32 -0.65 -2.38
C ILE A 262 25.17 -1.93 -2.54
N GLU A 263 26.48 -1.85 -2.43
CA GLU A 263 27.38 -3.00 -2.44
C GLU A 263 27.11 -3.93 -1.24
N TYR A 264 26.87 -3.36 -0.04
CA TYR A 264 26.48 -4.11 1.15
C TYR A 264 25.17 -4.85 0.92
N ILE A 265 24.13 -4.16 0.40
CA ILE A 265 22.82 -4.77 0.07
C ILE A 265 23.00 -5.90 -0.93
N LYS A 266 23.70 -5.66 -2.04
CA LYS A 266 23.94 -6.65 -3.10
C LYS A 266 24.75 -7.87 -2.61
N SER A 267 25.51 -7.72 -1.54
CA SER A 267 26.20 -8.85 -0.89
C SER A 267 25.27 -9.76 -0.06
N GLY A 268 23.98 -9.42 0.08
CA GLY A 268 22.98 -10.20 0.82
C GLY A 268 23.11 -10.12 2.35
N LYS A 269 23.88 -9.18 2.87
CA LYS A 269 24.12 -9.04 4.32
C LYS A 269 22.94 -8.42 5.07
N GLY A 270 22.14 -7.59 4.38
CA GLY A 270 20.96 -6.93 4.94
C GLY A 270 20.64 -5.60 4.29
N PRO A 271 19.68 -4.84 4.82
CA PRO A 271 19.35 -3.50 4.36
C PRO A 271 20.43 -2.48 4.72
N ALA A 272 20.34 -1.29 4.10
CA ALA A 272 21.21 -0.18 4.44
C ALA A 272 20.38 1.08 4.74
N LEU A 273 20.89 1.92 5.66
CA LEU A 273 20.37 3.23 5.99
C LEU A 273 21.46 4.27 5.82
N ILE A 274 21.20 5.24 4.94
CA ILE A 274 21.98 6.44 4.78
C ILE A 274 21.22 7.60 5.40
N GLU A 275 21.78 8.21 6.43
CA GLU A 275 21.32 9.50 6.95
C GLU A 275 22.17 10.60 6.31
N ALA A 276 21.56 11.35 5.40
CA ALA A 276 22.20 12.47 4.72
C ALA A 276 21.83 13.78 5.42
N ASN A 277 22.80 14.43 6.03
CA ASN A 277 22.64 15.78 6.56
C ASN A 277 22.57 16.75 5.39
N VAL A 278 21.42 17.36 5.18
CA VAL A 278 21.14 18.31 4.10
C VAL A 278 20.67 19.65 4.67
N VAL A 279 20.46 20.64 3.83
CA VAL A 279 19.91 21.93 4.23
C VAL A 279 18.57 22.18 3.55
N ARG A 280 17.66 22.86 4.22
CA ARG A 280 16.38 23.28 3.64
C ARG A 280 16.43 24.78 3.36
N LEU A 281 16.73 25.14 2.10
CA LEU A 281 16.94 26.54 1.69
C LEU A 281 15.63 27.34 1.54
N LYS A 282 14.50 26.65 1.33
CA LYS A 282 13.16 27.26 1.27
C LYS A 282 12.31 26.83 2.46
N SER A 283 11.17 27.48 2.64
CA SER A 283 10.14 27.04 3.59
C SER A 283 9.72 25.60 3.34
N HIS A 284 9.12 24.93 4.32
CA HIS A 284 8.71 23.53 4.20
C HIS A 284 7.85 23.27 2.96
N SER A 285 6.88 24.15 2.73
CA SER A 285 6.00 24.14 1.57
C SER A 285 5.59 25.57 1.21
N SER A 286 4.82 25.71 0.14
CA SER A 286 4.28 27.01 -0.28
C SER A 286 3.30 27.65 0.72
N SER A 287 2.75 26.88 1.65
CA SER A 287 1.88 27.37 2.73
C SER A 287 2.62 27.71 4.03
N ASP A 288 3.94 27.56 4.06
CA ASP A 288 4.79 27.76 5.24
C ASP A 288 5.67 29.01 5.11
N ASP A 289 6.03 29.60 6.25
CA ASP A 289 7.03 30.66 6.36
C ASP A 289 8.05 30.32 7.46
N GLN A 290 9.19 29.78 7.04
CA GLN A 290 10.25 29.34 7.97
C GLN A 290 10.84 30.45 8.84
N ARG A 291 10.68 31.74 8.47
CA ARG A 291 11.16 32.88 9.25
C ARG A 291 10.40 33.04 10.58
N LYS A 292 9.26 32.35 10.76
CA LYS A 292 8.49 32.34 12.01
C LYS A 292 9.12 31.46 13.09
N TYR A 293 10.00 30.53 12.73
CA TYR A 293 10.55 29.55 13.66
C TYR A 293 12.07 29.30 13.47
N ARG A 294 12.71 29.93 12.49
CA ARG A 294 14.17 29.87 12.24
C ARG A 294 14.76 31.26 12.27
N THR A 295 15.95 31.39 12.86
CA THR A 295 16.64 32.68 12.92
C THR A 295 17.29 33.04 11.58
N ALA A 296 17.59 34.34 11.37
CA ALA A 296 18.29 34.79 10.17
C ALA A 296 19.71 34.16 10.07
N GLU A 297 20.36 33.97 11.21
CA GLU A 297 21.70 33.37 11.29
C GLU A 297 21.68 31.90 10.90
N GLU A 298 20.64 31.13 11.30
CA GLU A 298 20.47 29.73 10.87
C GLU A 298 20.24 29.64 9.36
N LEU A 299 19.38 30.50 8.81
CA LEU A 299 19.12 30.55 7.37
C LEU A 299 20.38 30.91 6.58
N GLN A 300 21.19 31.85 7.07
CA GLN A 300 22.44 32.23 6.44
C GLN A 300 23.45 31.08 6.45
N LYS A 301 23.60 30.36 7.58
CA LYS A 301 24.47 29.19 7.69
C LYS A 301 24.06 28.05 6.74
N ASP A 302 22.76 27.89 6.47
CA ASP A 302 22.30 26.91 5.51
C ASP A 302 22.64 27.34 4.07
N LEU A 303 22.53 28.64 3.73
CA LEU A 303 22.94 29.14 2.42
C LEU A 303 24.43 28.91 2.14
N GLU A 304 25.29 28.99 3.15
CA GLU A 304 26.74 28.70 3.02
C GLU A 304 27.03 27.23 2.69
N LYS A 305 26.06 26.35 2.91
CA LYS A 305 26.15 24.91 2.64
C LYS A 305 25.41 24.51 1.35
N ASP A 306 25.03 25.47 0.50
CA ASP A 306 24.33 25.17 -0.76
C ASP A 306 25.10 24.11 -1.57
N PRO A 307 24.51 22.94 -1.85
CA PRO A 307 25.19 21.84 -2.54
C PRO A 307 25.61 22.19 -3.98
N ILE A 308 24.88 23.06 -4.67
CA ILE A 308 25.23 23.48 -6.03
C ILE A 308 26.46 24.39 -5.99
N GLU A 309 26.49 25.37 -5.10
CA GLU A 309 27.65 26.28 -4.98
C GLU A 309 28.91 25.53 -4.53
N LYS A 310 28.79 24.57 -3.62
CA LYS A 310 29.89 23.66 -3.23
C LYS A 310 30.41 22.90 -4.45
N PHE A 311 29.53 22.29 -5.23
CA PHE A 311 29.92 21.49 -6.41
C PHE A 311 30.53 22.35 -7.51
N VAL A 312 29.95 23.51 -7.83
CA VAL A 312 30.46 24.48 -8.79
C VAL A 312 31.86 24.96 -8.39
N SER A 313 32.05 25.36 -7.13
CA SER A 313 33.36 25.79 -6.60
C SER A 313 34.42 24.69 -6.73
N TYR A 314 34.04 23.43 -6.45
CA TYR A 314 34.95 22.29 -6.65
C TYR A 314 35.33 22.09 -8.12
N LEU A 315 34.36 22.15 -9.04
CA LEU A 315 34.63 22.01 -10.49
C LEU A 315 35.54 23.13 -11.03
N LYS A 316 35.29 24.38 -10.62
CA LYS A 316 36.14 25.52 -11.00
C LYS A 316 37.56 25.40 -10.47
N LYS A 317 37.70 25.03 -9.20
CA LYS A 317 39.03 24.83 -8.57
C LYS A 317 39.86 23.74 -9.25
N ASN A 318 39.21 22.77 -9.88
CA ASN A 318 39.87 21.66 -10.58
C ASN A 318 39.91 21.86 -12.11
N ASP A 319 39.67 23.05 -12.64
CA ASP A 319 39.66 23.41 -14.06
C ASP A 319 38.73 22.52 -14.92
N VAL A 320 37.61 22.08 -14.37
CA VAL A 320 36.58 21.31 -15.09
C VAL A 320 35.52 22.24 -15.69
N LEU A 321 35.29 23.40 -15.04
CA LEU A 321 34.23 24.34 -15.39
C LEU A 321 34.77 25.77 -15.39
N THR A 322 34.53 26.55 -16.47
CA THR A 322 34.77 27.99 -16.48
C THR A 322 33.51 28.78 -16.09
N ASN A 323 33.67 30.10 -15.86
CA ASN A 323 32.51 30.96 -15.59
C ASN A 323 31.59 31.03 -16.81
N GLU A 324 32.15 31.18 -18.01
CA GLU A 324 31.42 31.25 -19.27
C GLU A 324 30.64 29.95 -19.54
N GLU A 325 31.27 28.79 -19.31
CA GLU A 325 30.59 27.48 -19.41
C GLU A 325 29.42 27.39 -18.42
N TYR A 326 29.61 27.87 -17.19
CA TYR A 326 28.58 27.85 -16.15
C TYR A 326 27.38 28.73 -16.51
N GLU A 327 27.61 29.97 -16.89
CA GLU A 327 26.57 30.91 -17.35
C GLU A 327 25.77 30.37 -18.54
N LYS A 328 26.48 29.75 -19.50
CA LYS A 328 25.87 29.10 -20.66
C LYS A 328 24.94 27.95 -20.22
N ILE A 329 25.39 27.06 -19.33
CA ILE A 329 24.60 25.94 -18.80
C ILE A 329 23.35 26.45 -18.08
N GLN A 330 23.48 27.49 -17.23
CA GLN A 330 22.35 28.08 -16.54
C GLN A 330 21.28 28.62 -17.51
N LYS A 331 21.71 29.29 -18.57
CA LYS A 331 20.82 29.84 -19.60
C LYS A 331 20.13 28.74 -20.41
N GLU A 332 20.85 27.69 -20.79
CA GLU A 332 20.30 26.54 -21.52
C GLU A 332 19.20 25.85 -20.68
N ILE A 333 19.46 25.60 -19.39
CA ILE A 333 18.51 24.98 -18.49
C ILE A 333 17.29 25.87 -18.22
N ALA A 334 17.51 27.17 -18.04
CA ALA A 334 16.38 28.09 -17.84
C ALA A 334 15.43 28.09 -19.04
N THR A 335 15.98 28.05 -20.26
CA THR A 335 15.19 27.96 -21.50
C THR A 335 14.45 26.63 -21.59
N GLU A 336 15.13 25.49 -21.32
CA GLU A 336 14.53 24.15 -21.28
C GLU A 336 13.31 24.10 -20.33
N ILE A 337 13.47 24.65 -19.13
CA ILE A 337 12.44 24.65 -18.09
C ILE A 337 11.25 25.56 -18.43
N ASP A 338 11.52 26.73 -19.00
CA ASP A 338 10.47 27.66 -19.45
C ASP A 338 9.63 27.05 -20.57
N GLU A 339 10.27 26.42 -21.58
CA GLU A 339 9.59 25.72 -22.66
C GLU A 339 8.78 24.52 -22.17
N ALA A 340 9.31 23.74 -21.23
CA ALA A 340 8.61 22.60 -20.63
C ALA A 340 7.34 23.05 -19.87
N ALA A 341 7.45 24.14 -19.11
CA ALA A 341 6.29 24.72 -18.41
C ALA A 341 5.23 25.22 -19.40
N ASP A 342 5.63 25.85 -20.51
CA ASP A 342 4.71 26.35 -21.53
C ASP A 342 3.99 25.23 -22.28
N ARG A 343 4.68 24.09 -22.56
CA ARG A 343 4.05 22.91 -23.17
C ARG A 343 3.06 22.26 -22.18
N ALA A 344 3.46 22.03 -20.96
CA ALA A 344 2.58 21.47 -19.94
C ALA A 344 1.35 22.32 -19.64
N PHE A 345 1.51 23.66 -19.64
CA PHE A 345 0.38 24.57 -19.42
C PHE A 345 -0.71 24.43 -20.51
N LYS A 346 -0.31 24.17 -21.76
CA LYS A 346 -1.20 23.98 -22.91
C LYS A 346 -1.82 22.56 -22.98
N ALA A 347 -1.37 21.63 -22.18
CA ALA A 347 -1.92 20.28 -22.14
C ALA A 347 -3.38 20.28 -21.67
N PRO A 348 -4.19 19.28 -22.06
CA PRO A 348 -5.62 19.22 -21.72
C PRO A 348 -5.83 19.08 -20.21
N ASP A 349 -6.88 19.74 -19.72
CA ASP A 349 -7.37 19.55 -18.35
C ASP A 349 -8.19 18.25 -18.23
N PRO A 350 -8.32 17.66 -17.02
CA PRO A 350 -9.19 16.52 -16.79
C PRO A 350 -10.66 16.89 -17.04
N GLU A 351 -11.47 15.93 -17.52
CA GLU A 351 -12.90 16.11 -17.68
C GLU A 351 -13.62 15.80 -16.35
N ALA A 352 -14.68 16.56 -16.04
CA ALA A 352 -15.46 16.36 -14.80
C ALA A 352 -16.02 14.94 -14.65
N ARG A 353 -16.38 14.30 -15.79
CA ARG A 353 -16.87 12.90 -15.79
C ARG A 353 -15.81 11.87 -15.38
N ASP A 354 -14.54 12.21 -15.39
CA ASP A 354 -13.45 11.29 -15.00
C ASP A 354 -13.28 11.19 -13.48
N VAL A 355 -14.04 11.95 -12.68
CA VAL A 355 -13.90 11.98 -11.21
C VAL A 355 -14.21 10.63 -10.55
N GLU A 356 -15.13 9.84 -11.09
CA GLU A 356 -15.53 8.53 -10.56
C GLU A 356 -14.74 7.36 -11.16
N ARG A 357 -13.92 7.60 -12.19
CA ARG A 357 -13.15 6.54 -12.85
C ARG A 357 -12.02 6.03 -11.99
N TYR A 358 -11.74 4.74 -12.14
CA TYR A 358 -10.60 4.06 -11.52
C TYR A 358 -10.69 3.93 -10.00
N LEU A 359 -11.89 3.98 -9.42
CA LEU A 359 -12.09 3.51 -8.05
C LEU A 359 -11.88 2.00 -7.97
N PHE A 360 -12.38 1.28 -8.98
CA PHE A 360 -12.23 -0.17 -9.15
C PHE A 360 -11.74 -0.49 -10.56
N ASP A 361 -11.33 -1.74 -10.78
CA ASP A 361 -10.99 -2.24 -12.11
C ASP A 361 -12.24 -2.26 -13.00
N GLU A 362 -12.25 -1.41 -14.02
CA GLU A 362 -13.39 -1.30 -14.93
C GLU A 362 -13.61 -2.59 -15.76
N SER A 363 -12.59 -3.46 -15.89
CA SER A 363 -12.67 -4.75 -16.58
C SER A 363 -13.09 -5.90 -15.66
N GLY A 364 -12.69 -5.85 -14.39
CA GLY A 364 -12.68 -6.99 -13.48
C GLY A 364 -14.05 -7.55 -13.07
N LEU A 365 -15.10 -6.72 -13.00
CA LEU A 365 -16.47 -7.18 -12.70
C LEU A 365 -17.29 -7.48 -13.98
N LYS A 366 -16.81 -7.05 -15.15
CA LYS A 366 -17.48 -7.26 -16.45
C LYS A 366 -16.98 -8.50 -17.18
N GLU A 367 -15.78 -9.00 -16.85
CA GLU A 367 -15.35 -10.27 -17.38
C GLU A 367 -16.23 -11.38 -16.82
N SER A 368 -16.79 -12.17 -17.70
CA SER A 368 -17.67 -13.29 -17.40
C SER A 368 -16.93 -14.40 -16.62
N LEU A 369 -16.69 -14.16 -15.34
CA LEU A 369 -16.49 -15.26 -14.41
C LEU A 369 -17.82 -16.02 -14.37
N ASP A 370 -17.78 -17.32 -14.59
CA ASP A 370 -18.96 -18.17 -14.48
C ASP A 370 -19.36 -18.29 -12.98
N TYR A 371 -20.13 -17.33 -12.54
CA TYR A 371 -20.60 -17.30 -11.15
C TYR A 371 -21.71 -18.31 -10.91
N GLU A 372 -21.69 -18.94 -9.70
CA GLU A 372 -22.72 -19.83 -9.17
C GLU A 372 -23.19 -20.90 -10.18
N ARG A 373 -22.25 -21.42 -10.97
CA ARG A 373 -22.49 -22.33 -12.09
C ARG A 373 -23.20 -23.62 -11.70
N ASN A 374 -22.89 -24.12 -10.51
CA ASN A 374 -23.46 -25.35 -9.94
C ASN A 374 -23.94 -25.09 -8.53
N GLU A 375 -25.10 -25.64 -8.16
CA GLU A 375 -25.51 -25.66 -6.77
C GLU A 375 -24.54 -26.48 -5.93
N PRO A 376 -24.18 -26.03 -4.71
CA PRO A 376 -23.34 -26.79 -3.81
C PRO A 376 -23.93 -28.16 -3.51
N ALA A 377 -23.20 -29.25 -3.78
CA ALA A 377 -23.71 -30.64 -3.72
C ALA A 377 -22.77 -31.60 -2.96
N GLY A 378 -21.66 -31.14 -2.39
CA GLY A 378 -20.74 -31.95 -1.60
C GLY A 378 -21.28 -32.31 -0.21
N GLU A 379 -20.43 -32.88 0.63
CA GLU A 379 -20.74 -33.11 2.03
C GLU A 379 -20.91 -31.77 2.77
N LYS A 380 -21.66 -31.77 3.86
CA LYS A 380 -21.84 -30.56 4.69
C LYS A 380 -20.52 -30.17 5.34
N ILE A 381 -20.13 -28.91 5.14
CA ILE A 381 -18.89 -28.32 5.65
C ILE A 381 -19.19 -27.11 6.53
N VAL A 382 -18.37 -26.89 7.55
CA VAL A 382 -18.44 -25.68 8.38
C VAL A 382 -17.68 -24.53 7.69
N MET A 383 -18.02 -23.29 8.06
CA MET A 383 -17.52 -22.10 7.39
C MET A 383 -15.98 -21.99 7.42
N VAL A 384 -15.34 -22.27 8.56
CA VAL A 384 -13.88 -22.17 8.69
C VAL A 384 -13.13 -23.18 7.81
N ASP A 385 -13.65 -24.39 7.66
CA ASP A 385 -13.04 -25.40 6.80
C ASP A 385 -13.27 -25.06 5.32
N SER A 386 -14.42 -24.50 4.98
CA SER A 386 -14.74 -23.99 3.64
C SER A 386 -13.80 -22.85 3.20
N ILE A 387 -13.46 -21.93 4.12
CA ILE A 387 -12.45 -20.90 3.94
C ILE A 387 -11.06 -21.54 3.70
N ASN A 388 -10.68 -22.53 4.52
CA ASN A 388 -9.41 -23.25 4.36
C ASN A 388 -9.31 -23.89 2.98
N HIS A 389 -10.37 -24.58 2.53
CA HIS A 389 -10.41 -25.23 1.22
C HIS A 389 -10.36 -24.20 0.08
N ALA A 390 -11.02 -23.04 0.21
CA ALA A 390 -10.92 -21.95 -0.75
C ALA A 390 -9.47 -21.46 -0.91
N LEU A 391 -8.76 -21.21 0.20
CA LEU A 391 -7.37 -20.80 0.20
C LEU A 391 -6.46 -21.86 -0.44
N HIS A 392 -6.68 -23.14 -0.11
CA HIS A 392 -5.92 -24.23 -0.69
C HIS A 392 -6.10 -24.34 -2.21
N GLU A 393 -7.35 -24.24 -2.70
CA GLU A 393 -7.67 -24.29 -4.13
C GLU A 393 -7.05 -23.09 -4.88
N GLU A 394 -7.17 -21.88 -4.35
CA GLU A 394 -6.62 -20.68 -4.99
C GLU A 394 -5.09 -20.65 -4.95
N MET A 395 -4.44 -21.15 -3.90
CA MET A 395 -2.99 -21.31 -3.86
C MET A 395 -2.46 -22.33 -4.87
N LYS A 396 -3.21 -23.41 -5.14
CA LYS A 396 -2.90 -24.35 -6.23
C LYS A 396 -3.04 -23.69 -7.59
N ARG A 397 -4.09 -22.88 -7.78
CA ARG A 397 -4.39 -22.22 -9.04
C ARG A 397 -3.38 -21.10 -9.35
N ASN A 398 -2.95 -20.34 -8.35
CA ASN A 398 -2.13 -19.14 -8.52
C ASN A 398 -0.80 -19.26 -7.74
N SER A 399 0.29 -19.52 -8.47
CA SER A 399 1.63 -19.61 -7.88
C SER A 399 2.15 -18.27 -7.32
N ASN A 400 1.56 -17.13 -7.72
CA ASN A 400 1.88 -15.80 -7.20
C ASN A 400 1.07 -15.44 -5.94
N MET A 401 0.20 -16.31 -5.44
CA MET A 401 -0.56 -16.08 -4.22
C MET A 401 0.30 -16.40 -2.98
N TYR A 402 0.29 -15.48 -2.02
CA TYR A 402 1.00 -15.57 -0.74
C TYR A 402 0.03 -15.32 0.40
N ILE A 403 0.15 -16.08 1.49
CA ILE A 403 -0.69 -15.91 2.68
C ILE A 403 0.21 -15.60 3.86
N PHE A 404 -0.08 -14.52 4.59
CA PHE A 404 0.67 -14.20 5.79
C PHE A 404 -0.12 -13.32 6.77
N GLY A 405 0.37 -13.26 7.97
CA GLY A 405 -0.21 -12.57 9.11
C GLY A 405 0.37 -13.18 10.39
N GLU A 406 -0.26 -12.92 11.52
CA GLU A 406 0.16 -13.47 12.80
C GLU A 406 -0.39 -14.88 13.00
N ASP A 407 0.44 -15.78 13.49
CA ASP A 407 0.10 -17.21 13.77
C ASP A 407 -0.41 -18.03 12.56
N ILE A 408 -0.13 -17.59 11.34
CA ILE A 408 -0.66 -18.18 10.10
C ILE A 408 -0.07 -19.55 9.80
N ALA A 409 1.23 -19.73 10.04
CA ALA A 409 1.94 -20.95 9.69
C ALA A 409 1.58 -22.11 10.64
N ASP A 410 1.76 -23.34 10.14
CA ASP A 410 1.66 -24.54 10.96
C ASP A 410 2.78 -24.53 12.04
N LYS A 411 2.56 -25.07 13.22
CA LYS A 411 1.46 -25.96 13.64
C LYS A 411 0.20 -25.22 14.13
N LYS A 412 0.20 -23.87 14.22
CA LYS A 412 -0.96 -23.12 14.71
C LYS A 412 -2.06 -23.06 13.63
N GLY A 413 -1.74 -22.61 12.43
CA GLY A 413 -2.66 -22.53 11.30
C GLY A 413 -3.74 -21.46 11.45
N GLY A 414 -3.39 -20.28 12.00
CA GLY A 414 -4.34 -19.21 12.35
C GLY A 414 -4.98 -19.40 13.72
N VAL A 415 -5.49 -18.31 14.31
CA VAL A 415 -6.16 -18.33 15.63
C VAL A 415 -7.37 -19.28 15.62
N PHE A 416 -8.12 -19.27 14.53
CA PHE A 416 -9.32 -20.10 14.34
C PHE A 416 -9.09 -21.31 13.44
N THR A 417 -7.83 -21.61 13.11
CA THR A 417 -7.40 -22.74 12.25
C THR A 417 -7.77 -22.63 10.76
N ALA A 418 -8.13 -21.43 10.30
CA ALA A 418 -8.51 -21.21 8.90
C ALA A 418 -7.35 -21.43 7.89
N THR A 419 -6.10 -21.37 8.33
CA THR A 419 -4.90 -21.59 7.49
C THR A 419 -4.16 -22.89 7.80
N LYS A 420 -4.75 -23.77 8.64
CA LYS A 420 -4.13 -25.05 9.03
C LYS A 420 -3.79 -25.90 7.82
N GLY A 421 -2.56 -26.44 7.82
CA GLY A 421 -2.05 -27.32 6.75
C GLY A 421 -1.50 -26.60 5.51
N LEU A 422 -1.76 -25.28 5.37
CA LEU A 422 -1.34 -24.54 4.18
C LEU A 422 0.18 -24.38 4.09
N SER A 423 0.87 -24.01 5.18
CA SER A 423 2.34 -23.89 5.15
C SER A 423 3.04 -25.25 4.97
N THR A 424 2.46 -26.31 5.52
CA THR A 424 2.92 -27.68 5.28
C THR A 424 2.80 -28.08 3.80
N THR A 425 1.73 -27.66 3.12
CA THR A 425 1.45 -28.01 1.73
C THR A 425 2.23 -27.15 0.73
N PHE A 426 2.29 -25.82 0.97
CA PHE A 426 2.81 -24.85 0.01
C PHE A 426 4.18 -24.27 0.38
N GLY A 427 4.71 -24.62 1.55
CA GLY A 427 5.97 -24.13 2.08
C GLY A 427 5.83 -22.79 2.83
N GLU A 428 6.73 -22.59 3.81
CA GLU A 428 6.78 -21.35 4.61
C GLU A 428 7.25 -20.13 3.79
N ASP A 429 7.78 -20.35 2.60
CA ASP A 429 8.06 -19.25 1.67
C ASP A 429 6.81 -18.57 1.13
N ARG A 430 5.69 -19.31 1.02
CA ARG A 430 4.42 -18.81 0.52
C ARG A 430 3.36 -18.62 1.58
N VAL A 431 3.45 -19.35 2.71
CA VAL A 431 2.52 -19.23 3.85
C VAL A 431 3.35 -19.07 5.12
N PHE A 432 3.42 -17.85 5.66
CA PHE A 432 4.40 -17.51 6.69
C PHE A 432 3.86 -16.54 7.75
N ASN A 433 4.51 -16.56 8.92
CA ASN A 433 4.19 -15.62 10.00
C ASN A 433 4.86 -14.26 9.77
N SER A 434 4.09 -13.19 9.97
CA SER A 434 4.59 -11.83 10.07
C SER A 434 5.11 -11.50 11.48
N PRO A 435 5.87 -10.41 11.67
CA PRO A 435 5.95 -9.76 12.96
C PRO A 435 4.56 -9.33 13.46
N LEU A 436 4.38 -9.21 14.78
CA LEU A 436 3.17 -8.67 15.38
C LEU A 436 3.18 -7.14 15.17
N ALA A 437 2.61 -6.70 14.06
CA ALA A 437 2.55 -5.31 13.64
C ALA A 437 1.60 -5.18 12.45
N GLU A 438 0.35 -4.81 12.68
CA GLU A 438 -0.70 -4.84 11.67
C GLU A 438 -0.48 -3.82 10.53
N ALA A 439 0.16 -2.68 10.82
CA ALA A 439 0.57 -1.75 9.76
C ALA A 439 1.57 -2.40 8.80
N SER A 440 2.53 -3.18 9.33
CA SER A 440 3.47 -3.96 8.49
C SER A 440 2.79 -5.01 7.64
N ILE A 441 1.78 -5.70 8.17
CA ILE A 441 1.06 -6.74 7.42
C ILE A 441 0.49 -6.12 6.14
N LEU A 442 -0.24 -5.00 6.27
CA LEU A 442 -0.86 -4.33 5.12
C LEU A 442 0.16 -3.61 4.22
N GLY A 443 1.12 -2.90 4.81
CA GLY A 443 2.11 -2.15 4.03
C GLY A 443 3.02 -3.06 3.21
N VAL A 444 3.46 -4.19 3.77
CA VAL A 444 4.23 -5.21 3.05
C VAL A 444 3.37 -5.88 1.98
N ALA A 445 2.10 -6.17 2.26
CA ALA A 445 1.17 -6.69 1.27
C ALA A 445 1.01 -5.73 0.07
N ASN A 446 0.88 -4.43 0.31
CA ASN A 446 0.83 -3.41 -0.74
C ASN A 446 2.07 -3.48 -1.64
N GLY A 447 3.26 -3.53 -1.06
CA GLY A 447 4.50 -3.67 -1.83
C GLY A 447 4.57 -4.98 -2.62
N MET A 448 4.16 -6.10 -2.02
CA MET A 448 4.11 -7.40 -2.72
C MET A 448 3.11 -7.36 -3.90
N ALA A 449 1.96 -6.71 -3.72
CA ALA A 449 0.95 -6.55 -4.76
C ALA A 449 1.46 -5.69 -5.92
N LEU A 450 2.13 -4.56 -5.63
CA LEU A 450 2.80 -3.72 -6.63
C LEU A 450 3.84 -4.51 -7.44
N ALA A 451 4.52 -5.47 -6.80
CA ALA A 451 5.47 -6.38 -7.47
C ALA A 451 4.79 -7.55 -8.22
N GLY A 452 3.47 -7.51 -8.40
CA GLY A 452 2.70 -8.49 -9.18
C GLY A 452 2.45 -9.82 -8.46
N LEU A 453 2.44 -9.81 -7.11
CA LEU A 453 1.97 -10.93 -6.32
C LEU A 453 0.50 -10.72 -5.91
N LYS A 454 -0.15 -11.78 -5.44
CA LYS A 454 -1.51 -11.75 -4.87
C LYS A 454 -1.44 -12.07 -3.37
N PRO A 455 -1.23 -11.07 -2.51
CA PRO A 455 -1.21 -11.29 -1.08
C PRO A 455 -2.63 -11.45 -0.53
N VAL A 456 -2.78 -12.45 0.35
CA VAL A 456 -3.94 -12.65 1.21
C VAL A 456 -3.42 -12.57 2.64
N VAL A 457 -3.84 -11.56 3.36
CA VAL A 457 -3.36 -11.34 4.72
C VAL A 457 -4.47 -11.56 5.73
N GLU A 458 -4.10 -11.99 6.93
CA GLU A 458 -5.02 -12.16 8.04
C GLU A 458 -4.67 -11.20 9.18
N ILE A 459 -5.69 -10.47 9.65
CA ILE A 459 -5.70 -9.77 10.93
C ILE A 459 -6.58 -10.59 11.87
N GLN A 460 -6.07 -10.95 13.04
CA GLN A 460 -6.67 -11.93 13.94
C GLN A 460 -8.07 -11.54 14.42
N PHE A 461 -8.30 -10.24 14.67
CA PHE A 461 -9.58 -9.70 15.16
C PHE A 461 -9.84 -8.32 14.56
N GLY A 462 -11.09 -8.00 14.32
CA GLY A 462 -11.52 -6.67 13.87
C GLY A 462 -11.07 -5.54 14.78
N ASP A 463 -10.99 -5.83 16.09
CA ASP A 463 -10.50 -4.91 17.10
C ASP A 463 -9.02 -4.50 16.93
N TYR A 464 -8.20 -5.33 16.27
CA TYR A 464 -6.76 -5.11 16.09
C TYR A 464 -6.38 -4.49 14.75
N ILE A 465 -7.33 -4.30 13.84
CA ILE A 465 -7.05 -3.81 12.48
C ILE A 465 -6.61 -2.32 12.43
N TRP A 466 -6.85 -1.55 13.46
CA TRP A 466 -6.72 -0.10 13.48
C TRP A 466 -5.32 0.43 13.14
N PRO A 467 -4.20 -0.17 13.62
CA PRO A 467 -2.85 0.27 13.20
C PRO A 467 -2.64 0.20 11.69
N SER A 468 -3.35 -0.70 11.00
CA SER A 468 -3.26 -0.87 9.55
C SER A 468 -4.18 0.06 8.75
N PHE A 469 -5.03 0.87 9.39
CA PHE A 469 -6.04 1.69 8.72
C PHE A 469 -5.41 2.70 7.75
N MET A 470 -4.28 3.31 8.12
CA MET A 470 -3.52 4.23 7.25
C MET A 470 -3.11 3.54 5.94
N GLN A 471 -2.54 2.33 6.03
CA GLN A 471 -2.15 1.53 4.87
C GLN A 471 -3.38 1.12 4.04
N THR A 472 -4.46 0.68 4.69
CA THR A 472 -5.68 0.25 3.99
C THR A 472 -6.32 1.40 3.21
N LYS A 473 -6.56 2.55 3.89
CA LYS A 473 -7.27 3.68 3.30
C LYS A 473 -6.45 4.41 2.24
N ASN A 474 -5.21 4.79 2.60
CA ASN A 474 -4.43 5.70 1.75
C ASN A 474 -3.59 4.97 0.70
N GLU A 475 -3.27 3.69 0.93
CA GLU A 475 -2.42 2.93 0.03
C GLU A 475 -3.20 1.84 -0.70
N THR A 476 -3.79 0.89 0.01
CA THR A 476 -4.48 -0.25 -0.59
C THR A 476 -5.68 0.21 -1.44
N ALA A 477 -6.61 0.94 -0.86
CA ALA A 477 -7.85 1.35 -1.54
C ALA A 477 -7.63 2.47 -2.57
N ALA A 478 -6.70 3.41 -2.30
CA ALA A 478 -6.53 4.60 -3.12
C ALA A 478 -5.55 4.43 -4.29
N MET A 479 -4.73 3.36 -4.33
CA MET A 479 -3.63 3.21 -5.30
C MET A 479 -4.10 3.34 -6.74
N ARG A 480 -5.14 2.63 -7.14
CA ARG A 480 -5.67 2.67 -8.50
C ARG A 480 -6.15 4.07 -8.88
N TYR A 481 -6.97 4.67 -8.03
CA TYR A 481 -7.53 6.00 -8.27
C TYR A 481 -6.43 7.07 -8.36
N ARG A 482 -5.53 7.13 -7.36
CA ARG A 482 -4.50 8.18 -7.32
C ARG A 482 -3.46 8.04 -8.43
N SER A 483 -3.22 6.82 -8.94
CA SER A 483 -2.29 6.57 -10.03
C SER A 483 -2.92 6.63 -11.42
N ASN A 484 -4.16 7.11 -11.53
CA ASN A 484 -4.90 7.13 -12.80
C ASN A 484 -4.90 5.75 -13.50
N ASN A 485 -5.16 4.68 -12.72
CA ASN A 485 -5.15 3.27 -13.14
C ASN A 485 -3.78 2.69 -13.55
N ALA A 486 -2.68 3.40 -13.29
CA ALA A 486 -1.34 2.89 -13.63
C ALA A 486 -0.91 1.74 -12.71
N TRP A 487 -1.38 1.73 -11.45
CA TRP A 487 -1.02 0.76 -10.42
C TRP A 487 -2.25 0.26 -9.68
N SER A 488 -2.19 -0.97 -9.18
CA SER A 488 -3.23 -1.56 -8.32
C SER A 488 -2.59 -2.37 -7.18
N THR A 489 -3.36 -2.52 -6.11
CA THR A 489 -2.96 -3.28 -4.92
C THR A 489 -4.04 -4.31 -4.57
N PRO A 490 -4.17 -5.39 -5.34
CA PRO A 490 -5.23 -6.39 -5.18
C PRO A 490 -4.99 -7.29 -3.94
N VAL A 491 -4.93 -6.69 -2.76
CA VAL A 491 -4.76 -7.36 -1.48
C VAL A 491 -6.11 -7.89 -0.98
N VAL A 492 -6.14 -9.13 -0.50
CA VAL A 492 -7.29 -9.66 0.25
C VAL A 492 -6.96 -9.58 1.74
N ILE A 493 -7.75 -8.82 2.49
CA ILE A 493 -7.60 -8.61 3.93
C ILE A 493 -8.67 -9.45 4.63
N ARG A 494 -8.28 -10.61 5.17
CA ARG A 494 -9.15 -11.45 5.97
C ARG A 494 -9.13 -10.98 7.41
N VAL A 495 -10.30 -10.86 8.02
CA VAL A 495 -10.42 -10.42 9.41
C VAL A 495 -11.59 -11.09 10.11
N ALA A 496 -11.33 -11.62 11.31
CA ALA A 496 -12.36 -12.21 12.15
C ALA A 496 -13.11 -11.09 12.91
N VAL A 497 -14.42 -11.01 12.72
CA VAL A 497 -15.31 -9.97 13.29
C VAL A 497 -16.45 -10.57 14.11
N GLY A 498 -17.22 -9.72 14.78
CA GLY A 498 -18.49 -10.06 15.42
C GLY A 498 -18.37 -10.54 16.88
N GLY A 499 -19.49 -10.52 17.59
CA GLY A 499 -19.65 -10.97 18.97
C GLY A 499 -20.18 -12.40 19.08
N TYR A 500 -21.00 -12.64 20.11
CA TYR A 500 -21.59 -13.92 20.48
C TYR A 500 -20.59 -15.03 20.86
N ILE A 501 -19.37 -14.64 21.20
CA ILE A 501 -18.30 -15.55 21.63
C ILE A 501 -17.75 -15.19 23.01
N HIS A 502 -18.36 -14.23 23.68
CA HIS A 502 -17.89 -13.67 24.96
C HIS A 502 -16.45 -13.15 24.91
N GLY A 503 -16.08 -12.48 23.79
CA GLY A 503 -14.75 -11.94 23.57
C GLY A 503 -14.49 -10.63 24.33
N GLY A 504 -15.55 -9.98 24.83
CA GLY A 504 -15.46 -8.67 25.50
C GLY A 504 -15.04 -7.53 24.58
N LEU A 505 -14.56 -6.44 25.19
CA LEU A 505 -14.32 -5.15 24.54
C LEU A 505 -13.37 -5.17 23.33
N CYS A 506 -12.40 -6.08 23.33
CA CYS A 506 -11.29 -6.07 22.35
C CYS A 506 -11.25 -7.31 21.44
N HIS A 507 -12.34 -8.09 21.35
CA HIS A 507 -12.42 -9.28 20.51
C HIS A 507 -13.81 -9.49 19.90
N SER A 508 -14.66 -8.47 19.86
CA SER A 508 -16.07 -8.63 19.49
C SER A 508 -16.58 -7.60 18.49
N GLN A 509 -15.73 -6.69 17.99
CA GLN A 509 -16.17 -5.60 17.14
C GLN A 509 -16.55 -6.06 15.73
N ASN A 510 -17.54 -5.36 15.18
CA ASN A 510 -17.79 -5.23 13.76
C ASN A 510 -17.11 -3.95 13.25
N ILE A 511 -16.65 -3.95 12.00
CA ILE A 511 -15.81 -2.89 11.45
C ILE A 511 -16.27 -2.45 10.06
N GLU A 512 -17.23 -3.17 9.47
CA GLU A 512 -17.65 -2.98 8.08
C GLU A 512 -18.15 -1.57 7.79
N SER A 513 -18.83 -0.93 8.73
CA SER A 513 -19.36 0.43 8.56
C SER A 513 -18.25 1.47 8.41
N ILE A 514 -17.18 1.35 9.20
CA ILE A 514 -16.04 2.27 9.14
C ILE A 514 -15.30 2.11 7.82
N TYR A 515 -15.11 0.86 7.38
CA TYR A 515 -14.43 0.58 6.11
C TYR A 515 -15.31 0.83 4.88
N ALA A 516 -16.65 0.78 5.01
CA ALA A 516 -17.57 1.18 3.94
C ALA A 516 -17.41 2.65 3.54
N HIS A 517 -16.86 3.49 4.44
CA HIS A 517 -16.51 4.89 4.16
C HIS A 517 -15.20 5.06 3.39
N VAL A 518 -14.53 3.98 2.97
CA VAL A 518 -13.25 4.00 2.24
C VAL A 518 -13.49 3.71 0.76
N PRO A 519 -13.48 4.73 -0.12
CA PRO A 519 -13.65 4.51 -1.55
C PRO A 519 -12.54 3.62 -2.14
N GLY A 520 -12.90 2.71 -3.06
CA GLY A 520 -11.96 1.81 -3.72
C GLY A 520 -11.67 0.51 -2.96
N LEU A 521 -12.45 0.17 -1.94
CA LEU A 521 -12.34 -1.07 -1.17
C LEU A 521 -13.64 -1.90 -1.31
N PHE A 522 -13.55 -3.13 -1.80
CA PHE A 522 -14.64 -4.08 -1.71
C PHE A 522 -14.75 -4.66 -0.31
N ILE A 523 -15.98 -4.95 0.14
CA ILE A 523 -16.23 -5.53 1.47
C ILE A 523 -17.21 -6.69 1.34
N ALA A 524 -16.75 -7.91 1.68
CA ALA A 524 -17.56 -9.11 1.73
C ALA A 524 -17.85 -9.51 3.18
N TYR A 525 -19.05 -10.02 3.42
CA TYR A 525 -19.49 -10.48 4.74
C TYR A 525 -20.38 -11.74 4.59
N PRO A 526 -19.80 -12.92 4.32
CA PRO A 526 -20.56 -14.16 4.13
C PRO A 526 -21.25 -14.63 5.42
N SER A 527 -22.46 -15.20 5.25
CA SER A 527 -23.25 -15.73 6.36
C SER A 527 -23.26 -17.27 6.43
N ASN A 528 -22.70 -17.96 5.43
CA ASN A 528 -22.66 -19.43 5.38
C ASN A 528 -21.40 -19.95 4.69
N ALA A 529 -21.15 -21.27 4.79
CA ALA A 529 -19.95 -21.91 4.30
C ALA A 529 -19.77 -21.82 2.77
N ALA A 530 -20.83 -22.00 1.98
CA ALA A 530 -20.74 -21.96 0.51
C ALA A 530 -20.43 -20.54 0.01
N ASP A 531 -21.12 -19.53 0.55
CA ASP A 531 -20.86 -18.14 0.19
C ASP A 531 -19.47 -17.69 0.65
N ALA A 532 -18.99 -18.15 1.81
CA ALA A 532 -17.62 -17.87 2.27
C ALA A 532 -16.56 -18.40 1.28
N LYS A 533 -16.72 -19.66 0.80
CA LYS A 533 -15.84 -20.24 -0.22
C LYS A 533 -15.89 -19.47 -1.52
N GLY A 534 -17.09 -19.23 -2.04
CA GLY A 534 -17.29 -18.60 -3.33
C GLY A 534 -16.81 -17.13 -3.38
N LEU A 535 -17.16 -16.34 -2.36
CA LEU A 535 -16.74 -14.93 -2.26
C LEU A 535 -15.22 -14.79 -2.05
N LEU A 536 -14.61 -15.65 -1.20
CA LEU A 536 -13.15 -15.60 -0.98
C LEU A 536 -12.38 -15.95 -2.26
N LYS A 537 -12.83 -16.93 -3.02
CA LYS A 537 -12.23 -17.27 -4.31
C LYS A 537 -12.38 -16.14 -5.32
N THR A 538 -13.55 -15.48 -5.37
CA THR A 538 -13.74 -14.28 -6.18
C THR A 538 -12.77 -13.16 -5.76
N ALA A 539 -12.63 -12.88 -4.47
CA ALA A 539 -11.69 -11.91 -3.93
C ALA A 539 -10.23 -12.20 -4.35
N CYS A 540 -9.85 -13.49 -4.37
CA CYS A 540 -8.53 -13.91 -4.84
C CYS A 540 -8.32 -13.71 -6.35
N ARG A 541 -9.37 -13.59 -7.15
CA ARG A 541 -9.30 -13.52 -8.62
C ARG A 541 -9.46 -12.14 -9.19
N ILE A 542 -10.16 -11.22 -8.50
CA ILE A 542 -10.31 -9.84 -8.95
C ILE A 542 -9.03 -9.03 -8.71
N ASN A 543 -8.87 -7.96 -9.49
CA ASN A 543 -7.69 -7.09 -9.44
C ASN A 543 -7.88 -5.87 -8.53
N ASP A 544 -8.78 -5.96 -7.55
CA ASP A 544 -9.10 -4.92 -6.59
C ASP A 544 -8.89 -5.38 -5.16
N PRO A 545 -8.69 -4.46 -4.21
CA PRO A 545 -8.56 -4.81 -2.80
C PRO A 545 -9.91 -5.21 -2.19
N VAL A 546 -9.86 -6.20 -1.29
CA VAL A 546 -11.03 -6.73 -0.62
C VAL A 546 -10.80 -6.82 0.88
N LEU A 547 -11.69 -6.25 1.67
CA LEU A 547 -11.87 -6.57 3.09
C LEU A 547 -12.87 -7.73 3.19
N PHE A 548 -12.41 -8.87 3.70
CA PHE A 548 -13.19 -10.08 3.84
C PHE A 548 -13.50 -10.32 5.32
N CYS A 549 -14.68 -9.91 5.77
CA CYS A 549 -15.14 -10.01 7.14
C CYS A 549 -15.66 -11.44 7.42
N GLU A 550 -15.03 -12.14 8.35
CA GLU A 550 -15.35 -13.49 8.75
C GLU A 550 -15.99 -13.48 10.14
N HIS A 551 -17.30 -13.67 10.22
CA HIS A 551 -17.98 -13.69 11.51
C HIS A 551 -17.59 -14.93 12.32
N LYS A 552 -16.76 -14.76 13.35
CA LYS A 552 -16.18 -15.86 14.13
C LYS A 552 -17.23 -16.70 14.87
N GLY A 553 -18.37 -16.12 15.25
CA GLY A 553 -19.51 -16.83 15.79
C GLY A 553 -20.14 -17.83 14.81
N LEU A 554 -19.88 -17.71 13.48
CA LEU A 554 -20.39 -18.63 12.47
C LEU A 554 -19.42 -19.75 12.08
N TYR A 555 -18.15 -19.65 12.44
CA TYR A 555 -17.11 -20.55 11.93
C TYR A 555 -17.45 -22.05 12.07
N ARG A 556 -18.08 -22.45 13.17
CA ARG A 556 -18.35 -23.87 13.49
C ARG A 556 -19.82 -24.17 13.83
N GLN A 557 -20.73 -23.25 13.54
CA GLN A 557 -22.13 -23.45 13.80
C GLN A 557 -22.77 -24.41 12.78
N SER A 558 -23.57 -25.35 13.28
CA SER A 558 -24.24 -26.33 12.43
C SER A 558 -25.25 -25.70 11.45
N PHE A 559 -25.89 -24.60 11.85
CA PHE A 559 -26.87 -23.92 11.01
C PHE A 559 -26.26 -23.12 9.88
N SER A 560 -24.98 -22.70 10.00
CA SER A 560 -24.24 -22.00 8.93
C SER A 560 -23.47 -22.93 7.98
N THR A 561 -23.59 -24.27 8.18
CA THR A 561 -23.03 -25.24 7.23
C THR A 561 -23.75 -25.19 5.90
N SER A 562 -23.05 -25.54 4.86
CA SER A 562 -23.60 -25.75 3.51
C SER A 562 -23.06 -27.05 2.93
N PRO A 563 -23.73 -27.67 1.94
CA PRO A 563 -23.05 -28.60 1.07
C PRO A 563 -21.80 -27.93 0.49
N GLU A 564 -20.65 -28.62 0.45
CA GLU A 564 -19.44 -28.03 -0.06
C GLU A 564 -19.55 -27.78 -1.56
N PRO A 565 -19.29 -26.51 -2.03
CA PRO A 565 -19.24 -26.22 -3.46
C PRO A 565 -17.98 -26.82 -4.09
N ASP A 566 -18.04 -27.12 -5.39
CA ASP A 566 -16.90 -27.58 -6.15
C ASP A 566 -15.78 -26.52 -6.31
N GLY A 567 -14.63 -26.94 -6.86
CA GLY A 567 -13.47 -26.08 -7.04
C GLY A 567 -13.66 -24.92 -8.04
N ASN A 568 -14.76 -24.88 -8.80
CA ASN A 568 -15.06 -23.82 -9.78
C ASN A 568 -16.12 -22.82 -9.27
N TYR A 569 -16.77 -23.15 -8.16
CA TYR A 569 -17.82 -22.30 -7.59
C TYR A 569 -17.29 -20.93 -7.17
N LEU A 570 -17.92 -19.88 -7.66
CA LEU A 570 -17.65 -18.47 -7.36
C LEU A 570 -18.95 -17.76 -7.03
N VAL A 571 -18.91 -16.82 -6.09
CA VAL A 571 -20.03 -15.92 -5.78
C VAL A 571 -19.69 -14.50 -6.20
N PRO A 572 -20.55 -13.83 -6.97
CA PRO A 572 -20.29 -12.45 -7.41
C PRO A 572 -20.42 -11.47 -6.26
N PHE A 573 -19.58 -10.42 -6.30
CA PHE A 573 -19.78 -9.24 -5.46
C PHE A 573 -20.96 -8.42 -5.98
N GLY A 574 -21.70 -7.78 -5.06
CA GLY A 574 -22.85 -6.95 -5.40
C GLY A 574 -24.10 -7.75 -5.80
N LYS A 575 -24.20 -9.01 -5.35
CA LYS A 575 -25.39 -9.84 -5.52
C LYS A 575 -25.84 -10.44 -4.19
N ALA A 576 -26.98 -9.98 -3.70
CA ALA A 576 -27.64 -10.50 -2.51
C ALA A 576 -28.35 -11.84 -2.81
N LYS A 577 -28.68 -12.59 -1.77
CA LYS A 577 -29.43 -13.84 -1.87
C LYS A 577 -30.73 -13.74 -1.07
N ILE A 578 -31.86 -14.02 -1.71
CA ILE A 578 -33.12 -14.24 -0.99
C ILE A 578 -33.04 -15.65 -0.40
N VAL A 579 -32.85 -15.72 0.90
CA VAL A 579 -32.71 -17.00 1.64
C VAL A 579 -34.05 -17.57 2.07
N LYS A 580 -35.09 -16.74 2.10
CA LYS A 580 -36.48 -17.11 2.29
C LYS A 580 -37.36 -16.14 1.54
N GLU A 581 -38.21 -16.65 0.65
CA GLU A 581 -39.24 -15.87 -0.04
C GLU A 581 -40.36 -15.47 0.93
N GLY A 582 -40.97 -14.30 0.67
CA GLY A 582 -42.06 -13.79 1.46
C GLY A 582 -42.80 -12.63 0.79
N SER A 583 -43.96 -12.23 1.34
CA SER A 583 -44.81 -11.18 0.77
C SER A 583 -45.25 -10.08 1.75
N ASP A 584 -45.10 -10.27 3.08
CA ASP A 584 -45.67 -9.35 4.06
C ASP A 584 -44.66 -8.32 4.57
N VAL A 585 -43.39 -8.69 4.67
CA VAL A 585 -42.29 -7.82 5.10
C VAL A 585 -40.95 -8.28 4.54
N THR A 586 -40.07 -7.34 4.20
CA THR A 586 -38.68 -7.60 3.85
C THR A 586 -37.79 -7.44 5.06
N VAL A 587 -36.94 -8.43 5.33
CA VAL A 587 -35.80 -8.33 6.25
C VAL A 587 -34.51 -8.28 5.44
N VAL A 588 -33.72 -7.23 5.63
CA VAL A 588 -32.39 -7.08 5.03
C VAL A 588 -31.33 -7.30 6.11
N SER A 589 -30.45 -8.29 5.94
CA SER A 589 -29.50 -8.65 6.99
C SER A 589 -28.24 -9.32 6.45
N TYR A 590 -27.27 -9.60 7.33
CA TYR A 590 -26.02 -10.32 7.04
C TYR A 590 -25.45 -10.93 8.34
N GLY A 591 -24.46 -11.84 8.19
CA GLY A 591 -23.79 -12.48 9.32
C GLY A 591 -24.72 -13.31 10.18
N VAL A 592 -24.51 -13.27 11.50
CA VAL A 592 -25.37 -13.99 12.47
C VAL A 592 -26.80 -13.46 12.46
N SER A 593 -26.97 -12.16 12.34
CA SER A 593 -28.29 -11.51 12.33
C SER A 593 -29.17 -12.01 11.18
N MET A 594 -28.59 -12.41 10.05
CA MET A 594 -29.33 -13.05 8.95
C MET A 594 -29.94 -14.40 9.38
N TRP A 595 -29.18 -15.22 10.10
CA TRP A 595 -29.68 -16.50 10.58
C TRP A 595 -30.77 -16.37 11.63
N ASP A 596 -30.61 -15.45 12.58
CA ASP A 596 -31.62 -15.15 13.58
C ASP A 596 -32.91 -14.59 12.95
N SER A 597 -32.75 -13.78 11.87
CA SER A 597 -33.87 -13.33 11.04
C SER A 597 -34.57 -14.49 10.33
N PHE A 598 -33.82 -15.40 9.73
CA PHE A 598 -34.36 -16.59 9.08
C PHE A 598 -35.14 -17.49 10.02
N PHE A 599 -34.62 -17.78 11.23
CA PHE A 599 -35.32 -18.57 12.22
C PHE A 599 -36.56 -17.87 12.78
N SER A 600 -36.48 -16.55 12.98
CA SER A 600 -37.64 -15.73 13.39
C SER A 600 -38.74 -15.74 12.35
N ALA A 601 -38.36 -15.62 11.06
CA ALA A 601 -39.26 -15.66 9.93
C ALA A 601 -40.04 -17.01 9.86
N LYS A 602 -39.31 -18.13 10.02
CA LYS A 602 -39.92 -19.45 10.05
C LYS A 602 -40.92 -19.60 11.22
N LYS A 603 -40.53 -19.14 12.39
CA LYS A 603 -41.39 -19.21 13.58
C LYS A 603 -42.65 -18.35 13.41
N LEU A 604 -42.56 -17.18 12.83
CA LEU A 604 -43.71 -16.31 12.53
C LEU A 604 -44.65 -16.94 11.48
N GLU A 605 -44.12 -17.65 10.51
CA GLU A 605 -44.90 -18.40 9.54
C GLU A 605 -45.66 -19.57 10.19
N GLU A 606 -44.98 -20.33 11.04
CA GLU A 606 -45.57 -21.45 11.78
C GLU A 606 -46.67 -21.03 12.78
N GLU A 607 -46.47 -19.90 13.50
CA GLU A 607 -47.39 -19.45 14.55
C GLU A 607 -48.55 -18.61 14.01
N PHE A 608 -48.34 -17.82 12.95
CA PHE A 608 -49.31 -16.82 12.48
C PHE A 608 -49.62 -16.90 10.97
N GLY A 609 -48.87 -17.71 10.20
CA GLY A 609 -48.97 -17.74 8.74
C GLY A 609 -48.33 -16.51 8.05
N TYR A 610 -47.51 -15.71 8.76
CA TYR A 610 -46.87 -14.53 8.19
C TYR A 610 -45.79 -14.91 7.20
N SER A 611 -45.78 -14.23 6.05
CA SER A 611 -44.88 -14.50 4.92
C SER A 611 -43.73 -13.48 4.90
N VAL A 612 -42.63 -13.80 5.59
CA VAL A 612 -41.46 -12.93 5.74
C VAL A 612 -40.40 -13.23 4.67
N GLU A 613 -40.00 -12.26 3.90
CA GLU A 613 -38.85 -12.35 2.97
C GLU A 613 -37.57 -11.99 3.69
N VAL A 614 -36.56 -12.85 3.59
CA VAL A 614 -35.25 -12.63 4.21
C VAL A 614 -34.16 -12.56 3.14
N ILE A 615 -33.44 -11.44 3.11
CA ILE A 615 -32.33 -11.17 2.19
C ILE A 615 -31.01 -11.21 2.96
N ASP A 616 -30.08 -12.06 2.51
CA ASP A 616 -28.65 -12.01 2.88
C ASP A 616 -27.92 -11.13 1.86
N ILE A 617 -27.39 -9.98 2.30
CA ILE A 617 -26.71 -9.06 1.37
C ILE A 617 -25.35 -9.56 0.90
N ARG A 618 -24.69 -10.47 1.62
CA ARG A 618 -23.40 -11.13 1.30
C ARG A 618 -22.22 -10.18 1.10
N THR A 619 -22.45 -8.99 0.55
CA THR A 619 -21.46 -7.93 0.34
C THR A 619 -21.97 -6.58 0.81
N ILE A 620 -21.13 -5.85 1.54
CA ILE A 620 -21.38 -4.49 2.01
C ILE A 620 -21.10 -3.50 0.87
N ILE A 621 -19.94 -3.67 0.23
CA ILE A 621 -19.52 -2.88 -0.93
C ILE A 621 -19.06 -3.86 -2.05
N PRO A 622 -19.70 -3.80 -3.23
CA PRO A 622 -20.92 -3.07 -3.56
C PRO A 622 -22.17 -3.70 -2.93
N LEU A 623 -23.18 -2.89 -2.65
CA LEU A 623 -24.49 -3.34 -2.17
C LEU A 623 -25.39 -3.71 -3.35
N ASP A 624 -26.16 -4.79 -3.26
CA ASP A 624 -27.19 -5.15 -4.26
C ASP A 624 -28.49 -4.37 -4.00
N GLU A 625 -28.51 -3.11 -4.39
CA GLU A 625 -29.67 -2.23 -4.25
C GLU A 625 -30.86 -2.74 -5.04
N GLU A 626 -30.65 -3.33 -6.22
CA GLU A 626 -31.71 -3.82 -7.10
C GLU A 626 -32.56 -4.90 -6.40
N THR A 627 -31.90 -5.89 -5.79
CA THR A 627 -32.60 -6.98 -5.09
C THR A 627 -33.34 -6.45 -3.85
N ILE A 628 -32.72 -5.54 -3.09
CA ILE A 628 -33.35 -4.92 -1.91
C ILE A 628 -34.58 -4.12 -2.33
N PHE A 629 -34.45 -3.23 -3.31
CA PHE A 629 -35.56 -2.36 -3.74
C PHE A 629 -36.69 -3.13 -4.37
N ARG A 630 -36.42 -4.20 -5.13
CA ARG A 630 -37.44 -5.08 -5.70
C ARG A 630 -38.23 -5.77 -4.58
N SER A 631 -37.58 -6.28 -3.55
CA SER A 631 -38.21 -6.91 -2.39
C SER A 631 -39.07 -5.91 -1.61
N VAL A 632 -38.54 -4.73 -1.29
CA VAL A 632 -39.26 -3.68 -0.58
C VAL A 632 -40.51 -3.23 -1.35
N LYS A 633 -40.40 -3.09 -2.67
CA LYS A 633 -41.59 -2.76 -3.52
C LYS A 633 -42.63 -3.88 -3.57
N LYS A 634 -42.26 -5.11 -3.34
CA LYS A 634 -43.15 -6.28 -3.24
C LYS A 634 -43.89 -6.34 -1.91
N THR A 635 -43.17 -6.10 -0.84
CA THR A 635 -43.67 -6.31 0.54
C THR A 635 -44.20 -5.04 1.22
N ASN A 636 -43.81 -3.85 0.74
CA ASN A 636 -44.17 -2.53 1.25
C ASN A 636 -43.75 -2.22 2.69
N LYS A 637 -43.11 -3.16 3.39
CA LYS A 637 -42.60 -3.05 4.76
C LYS A 637 -41.19 -3.59 4.83
N VAL A 638 -40.28 -2.90 5.56
CA VAL A 638 -38.88 -3.33 5.65
C VAL A 638 -38.27 -3.09 7.02
N ILE A 639 -37.50 -4.07 7.48
CA ILE A 639 -36.64 -3.97 8.65
C ILE A 639 -35.21 -4.36 8.25
N VAL A 640 -34.23 -3.51 8.64
CA VAL A 640 -32.79 -3.76 8.44
C VAL A 640 -32.20 -4.20 9.77
N ILE A 641 -31.55 -5.38 9.78
CA ILE A 641 -31.06 -6.02 10.99
C ILE A 641 -29.57 -6.31 10.84
N HIS A 642 -28.74 -5.84 11.77
CA HIS A 642 -27.30 -6.10 11.78
C HIS A 642 -26.73 -6.06 13.21
N GLU A 643 -25.49 -6.55 13.35
CA GLU A 643 -24.84 -6.69 14.65
C GLU A 643 -24.02 -5.45 15.06
N ASP A 644 -23.58 -4.62 14.12
CA ASP A 644 -22.86 -3.37 14.45
C ASP A 644 -23.77 -2.39 15.20
N THR A 645 -23.21 -1.32 15.77
CA THR A 645 -23.96 -0.31 16.55
C THR A 645 -25.09 0.32 15.75
N LEU A 646 -26.16 0.74 16.42
CA LEU A 646 -27.29 1.39 15.77
C LEU A 646 -26.89 2.74 15.16
N THR A 647 -26.06 3.50 15.87
CA THR A 647 -25.52 4.77 15.38
C THR A 647 -24.30 4.52 14.49
N GLY A 648 -24.39 4.99 13.24
CA GLY A 648 -23.31 4.88 12.25
C GLY A 648 -23.13 3.47 11.67
N GLY A 649 -23.87 2.45 12.11
CA GLY A 649 -23.84 1.12 11.53
C GLY A 649 -24.40 1.11 10.09
N PHE A 650 -23.96 0.15 9.26
CA PHE A 650 -24.26 0.13 7.81
C PHE A 650 -25.77 0.04 7.49
N GLY A 651 -26.58 -0.49 8.43
CA GLY A 651 -28.04 -0.48 8.29
C GLY A 651 -28.66 0.92 8.19
N ALA A 652 -27.95 1.98 8.64
CA ALA A 652 -28.41 3.35 8.45
C ALA A 652 -28.30 3.78 6.98
N GLU A 653 -27.23 3.39 6.30
CA GLU A 653 -27.03 3.64 4.88
C GLU A 653 -28.05 2.88 4.03
N ILE A 654 -28.29 1.60 4.34
CA ILE A 654 -29.33 0.80 3.67
C ILE A 654 -30.70 1.47 3.83
N ALA A 655 -31.05 1.89 5.05
CA ALA A 655 -32.32 2.58 5.31
C ALA A 655 -32.48 3.90 4.54
N ALA A 656 -31.40 4.69 4.44
CA ALA A 656 -31.37 5.92 3.65
C ALA A 656 -31.64 5.65 2.16
N LYS A 657 -30.93 4.67 1.57
CA LYS A 657 -31.10 4.26 0.16
C LYS A 657 -32.53 3.75 -0.15
N ILE A 658 -33.09 2.99 0.79
CA ILE A 658 -34.50 2.54 0.67
C ILE A 658 -35.44 3.74 0.75
N SER A 659 -35.22 4.68 1.64
CA SER A 659 -36.03 5.90 1.75
C SER A 659 -36.02 6.70 0.44
N ASP A 660 -34.84 6.90 -0.13
CA ASP A 660 -34.71 7.67 -1.38
C ASP A 660 -35.38 6.98 -2.58
N SER A 661 -35.27 5.64 -2.66
CA SER A 661 -35.68 4.90 -3.88
C SER A 661 -37.06 4.23 -3.76
N CYS A 662 -37.54 3.99 -2.54
CA CYS A 662 -38.75 3.20 -2.30
C CYS A 662 -39.81 3.88 -1.43
N PHE A 663 -39.63 5.15 -1.03
CA PHE A 663 -40.54 5.86 -0.12
C PHE A 663 -42.01 5.74 -0.49
N GLN A 664 -42.34 5.92 -1.78
CA GLN A 664 -43.73 5.84 -2.29
C GLN A 664 -44.35 4.45 -2.24
N TYR A 665 -43.59 3.42 -1.92
CA TYR A 665 -44.06 2.03 -1.81
C TYR A 665 -44.19 1.57 -0.36
N LEU A 666 -43.80 2.39 0.62
CA LEU A 666 -43.77 2.00 2.03
C LEU A 666 -45.13 2.20 2.69
N ASP A 667 -45.65 1.14 3.33
CA ASP A 667 -46.86 1.16 4.13
C ASP A 667 -46.56 1.28 5.65
N GLY A 668 -45.28 1.46 6.02
CA GLY A 668 -44.86 1.63 7.41
C GLY A 668 -43.44 2.25 7.50
N PRO A 669 -42.97 2.52 8.70
CA PRO A 669 -41.61 3.05 8.89
C PRO A 669 -40.56 2.04 8.53
N ILE A 670 -39.42 2.51 7.95
CA ILE A 670 -38.22 1.68 7.84
C ILE A 670 -37.69 1.44 9.26
N ARG A 671 -37.74 0.19 9.72
CA ARG A 671 -37.22 -0.19 11.02
C ARG A 671 -35.75 -0.59 10.92
N ARG A 672 -34.98 -0.26 11.97
CA ARG A 672 -33.62 -0.75 12.15
C ARG A 672 -33.51 -1.44 13.51
N LEU A 673 -32.93 -2.63 13.53
CA LEU A 673 -32.57 -3.34 14.74
C LEU A 673 -31.06 -3.66 14.69
N ALA A 674 -30.32 -3.19 15.66
CA ALA A 674 -28.88 -3.30 15.73
C ALA A 674 -28.38 -3.37 17.17
N ALA A 675 -27.08 -3.56 17.38
CA ALA A 675 -26.52 -3.48 18.72
C ALA A 675 -26.75 -2.10 19.34
N LYS A 676 -26.81 -2.06 20.66
CA LYS A 676 -26.84 -0.80 21.41
C LYS A 676 -25.51 -0.03 21.22
N ASP A 677 -25.58 1.28 21.32
CA ASP A 677 -24.41 2.16 21.18
C ASP A 677 -23.51 2.12 22.44
N VAL A 678 -23.00 0.94 22.75
CA VAL A 678 -22.08 0.67 23.84
C VAL A 678 -21.06 -0.40 23.44
N HIS A 679 -19.94 -0.48 24.13
CA HIS A 679 -18.98 -1.55 23.92
C HIS A 679 -19.56 -2.91 24.27
N ILE A 680 -19.18 -3.97 23.53
CA ILE A 680 -19.63 -5.33 23.78
C ILE A 680 -18.91 -5.87 25.03
N PRO A 681 -19.64 -6.20 26.10
CA PRO A 681 -19.03 -6.61 27.36
C PRO A 681 -18.74 -8.12 27.40
N TYR A 682 -17.87 -8.53 28.33
CA TYR A 682 -17.45 -9.93 28.50
C TYR A 682 -18.56 -10.83 29.11
N SER A 683 -19.36 -10.29 30.02
CA SER A 683 -20.42 -11.08 30.68
C SER A 683 -21.49 -11.54 29.68
N PRO A 684 -21.84 -12.82 29.62
CA PRO A 684 -22.89 -13.32 28.72
C PRO A 684 -24.24 -12.58 28.86
N ILE A 685 -24.64 -12.23 30.08
CA ILE A 685 -25.87 -11.47 30.33
C ILE A 685 -25.80 -10.08 29.70
N LEU A 686 -24.65 -9.40 29.84
CA LEU A 686 -24.46 -8.07 29.30
C LEU A 686 -24.29 -8.10 27.78
N GLU A 687 -23.51 -9.04 27.22
CA GLU A 687 -23.35 -9.23 25.78
C GLU A 687 -24.71 -9.47 25.11
N ASN A 688 -25.50 -10.41 25.63
CA ASN A 688 -26.85 -10.71 25.13
C ASN A 688 -27.85 -9.53 25.30
N THR A 689 -27.55 -8.56 26.17
CA THR A 689 -28.37 -7.35 26.34
C THR A 689 -27.98 -6.27 25.29
N VAL A 690 -26.72 -6.26 24.83
CA VAL A 690 -26.19 -5.31 23.86
C VAL A 690 -26.51 -5.74 22.43
N LEU A 691 -26.23 -7.01 22.10
CA LEU A 691 -26.41 -7.56 20.76
C LEU A 691 -27.89 -7.88 20.47
N PRO A 692 -28.34 -7.77 19.20
CA PRO A 692 -29.67 -8.16 18.79
C PRO A 692 -29.96 -9.64 19.12
N SER A 693 -30.92 -9.91 19.98
CA SER A 693 -31.32 -11.28 20.26
C SER A 693 -32.38 -11.74 19.25
N ARG A 694 -32.46 -13.08 19.03
CA ARG A 694 -33.49 -13.68 18.17
C ARG A 694 -34.92 -13.29 18.60
N GLN A 695 -35.17 -13.14 19.91
CA GLN A 695 -36.48 -12.72 20.41
C GLN A 695 -36.81 -11.26 20.07
N GLN A 696 -35.81 -10.37 20.12
CA GLN A 696 -35.99 -8.98 19.69
C GLN A 696 -36.25 -8.89 18.19
N ILE A 697 -35.53 -9.69 17.40
CA ILE A 697 -35.70 -9.78 15.93
C ILE A 697 -37.12 -10.29 15.61
N TYR A 698 -37.54 -11.37 16.25
CA TYR A 698 -38.89 -11.92 16.10
C TYR A 698 -39.96 -10.87 16.41
N ASN A 699 -39.85 -10.18 17.56
CA ASN A 699 -40.81 -9.14 17.97
C ASN A 699 -40.80 -7.97 16.98
N GLY A 700 -39.62 -7.47 16.57
CA GLY A 700 -39.50 -6.34 15.64
C GLY A 700 -40.11 -6.64 14.26
N ILE A 701 -39.95 -7.86 13.75
CA ILE A 701 -40.59 -8.30 12.50
C ILE A 701 -42.11 -8.36 12.67
N LYS A 702 -42.56 -8.99 13.75
CA LYS A 702 -44.00 -9.11 14.04
C LYS A 702 -44.68 -7.76 14.17
N GLU A 703 -44.13 -6.86 15.01
CA GLU A 703 -44.66 -5.50 15.21
C GLU A 703 -44.77 -4.71 13.88
N LEU A 704 -43.81 -4.91 12.97
CA LEU A 704 -43.86 -4.22 11.69
C LEU A 704 -44.91 -4.83 10.74
N ILE A 705 -45.14 -6.14 10.78
CA ILE A 705 -46.20 -6.79 10.00
C ILE A 705 -47.58 -6.30 10.48
N GLU A 706 -47.78 -6.20 11.79
CA GLU A 706 -49.04 -5.80 12.44
C GLU A 706 -49.27 -4.28 12.43
N PHE A 707 -48.27 -3.49 12.05
CA PHE A 707 -48.39 -2.02 11.88
C PHE A 707 -49.29 -1.69 10.68
#